data_eb1580d5d80eec9fa18e6a6132de7f67
#
_entry.id   eb1580d5d80eec9fa18e6a6132de7f67
#
_cell.length_a   1.000
_cell.length_b   1.000
_cell.length_c   1.000
_cell.angle_alpha   90.00
_cell.angle_beta   90.00
_cell.angle_gamma   90.00
#
_symmetry.space_group_name_H-M   'P 1'
#
loop_
_entity.id
_entity.type
_entity.pdbx_description
1 polymer ?
#
loop_
_entity_poly.entity_id
_entity_poly.type
_entity_poly.pdbx_seq_one_letter_code
_entity_poly.pdbx_strand_id
1 'polypeptide(L)'
;MTPSDAASDPQIAALQAAAAHAQAELEAAQAQAALAAAKVKAAEAAAALAGAGITASGGATASASPVEPAGPGSASNAPAAEAPVDVPVDVPTDAAVGADTSTADTGSSGDGAAGSDDLSADTIGPGPLGLDDVLKIRDGYVVHGPALEMGALVNGEPLPGVQVRIPLSVMNRHGLVAGATGTGKTRTLQGLVEQLSAAGVPVFAADIKGDLSGIATPGESNEKLLDRTRGIGQDWTPAATPTEYFALGGVGKGVPIRATIAAFGPLLLSKVLGLNATQESSLGLVFHYADKAGLPLLDLSDLRAVLTYLASDDGKGELQELGGLSGATVGVILRELITFADQGADVFFGEPEIDTADFIRLDPSGKGIVSLLEVPGVQNQPALYSTFLMWLLADLFNTLPEVGDPEKPKLVFFFDEAHLLFRDASKDFLAQITQTVRLIRSKGVGIFFVTQTPKDVPGEVLAQLGSRVQHALRAFTPDDAKALKATVSTYPTSGYELGEVLTSLGTGEAVVTVMNEKGAPSPVAWTRLRAPQGLMSPSADTAIDAAIAASPLLARYGTPVDRESAREILTAKLEEANQAALAAEAELERQRIAAELAKQQAAADKAQAAAQKKADAEYERLLRKTAGTTRRTSTRSSSKSPLEEILGSKATRSILTGVVEGIFGTRRRR
;
A
#
# COMPACT_ATOMS: atom_id res chain seq x y z
N MET A 1 -65.54 -18.96 28.96
CA MET A 1 -64.26 -19.30 29.62
C MET A 1 -63.33 -18.17 29.32
N THR A 2 -63.17 -17.27 30.25
CA THR A 2 -62.29 -16.11 30.28
C THR A 2 -60.87 -16.55 30.66
N PRO A 3 -59.80 -15.97 30.07
CA PRO A 3 -58.44 -16.26 30.52
C PRO A 3 -58.13 -15.45 31.78
N SER A 4 -57.62 -16.18 32.75
CA SER A 4 -57.17 -15.79 34.04
C SER A 4 -56.00 -14.80 34.02
N ASP A 5 -56.14 -13.81 34.91
CA ASP A 5 -55.13 -12.88 35.36
C ASP A 5 -53.80 -13.58 35.75
N ALA A 6 -52.72 -13.34 35.07
CA ALA A 6 -51.37 -13.57 35.56
C ALA A 6 -50.90 -12.30 36.28
N ALA A 7 -50.99 -12.33 37.61
CA ALA A 7 -50.39 -11.33 38.48
C ALA A 7 -48.88 -11.30 38.23
N SER A 8 -48.39 -10.18 37.74
CA SER A 8 -46.95 -9.92 37.55
C SER A 8 -46.27 -9.91 38.94
N ASP A 9 -45.31 -10.81 39.09
CA ASP A 9 -44.48 -10.93 40.28
C ASP A 9 -43.80 -9.59 40.61
N PRO A 10 -44.04 -8.99 41.80
CA PRO A 10 -43.46 -7.71 42.16
C PRO A 10 -41.95 -7.65 42.15
N GLN A 11 -41.26 -8.81 42.20
CA GLN A 11 -39.83 -8.91 42.06
C GLN A 11 -39.37 -8.69 40.60
N ILE A 12 -40.14 -9.15 39.62
CA ILE A 12 -39.84 -8.93 38.20
C ILE A 12 -40.02 -7.47 37.82
N ALA A 13 -41.06 -6.82 38.34
CA ALA A 13 -41.29 -5.39 38.14
C ALA A 13 -40.17 -4.52 38.76
N ALA A 14 -39.69 -4.90 39.95
CA ALA A 14 -38.56 -4.21 40.59
C ALA A 14 -37.25 -4.38 39.82
N LEU A 15 -36.98 -5.57 39.27
CA LEU A 15 -35.80 -5.84 38.42
C LEU A 15 -35.85 -5.09 37.07
N GLN A 16 -37.05 -4.99 36.48
CA GLN A 16 -37.24 -4.21 35.26
C GLN A 16 -37.07 -2.70 35.51
N ALA A 17 -37.57 -2.18 36.64
CA ALA A 17 -37.35 -0.80 37.01
C ALA A 17 -35.86 -0.47 37.29
N ALA A 18 -35.14 -1.39 37.95
CA ALA A 18 -33.70 -1.25 38.19
C ALA A 18 -32.89 -1.30 36.88
N ALA A 19 -33.26 -2.17 35.95
CA ALA A 19 -32.63 -2.25 34.63
C ALA A 19 -32.87 -0.97 33.80
N ALA A 20 -34.10 -0.43 33.82
CA ALA A 20 -34.43 0.82 33.13
C ALA A 20 -33.68 2.01 33.74
N HIS A 21 -33.50 2.06 35.07
CA HIS A 21 -32.71 3.10 35.73
C HIS A 21 -31.24 3.03 35.36
N ALA A 22 -30.64 1.83 35.34
CA ALA A 22 -29.26 1.62 34.92
C ALA A 22 -29.02 2.00 33.44
N GLN A 23 -30.01 1.75 32.59
CA GLN A 23 -29.94 2.10 31.18
C GLN A 23 -30.01 3.63 30.98
N ALA A 24 -30.87 4.33 31.75
CA ALA A 24 -30.94 5.79 31.74
C ALA A 24 -29.64 6.45 32.27
N GLU A 25 -29.00 5.86 33.28
CA GLU A 25 -27.70 6.34 33.79
C GLU A 25 -26.58 6.14 32.75
N LEU A 26 -26.60 5.04 32.00
CA LEU A 26 -25.63 4.78 30.93
C LEU A 26 -25.80 5.79 29.78
N GLU A 27 -27.03 6.07 29.37
CA GLU A 27 -27.34 7.07 28.34
C GLU A 27 -26.91 8.48 28.75
N ALA A 28 -27.15 8.83 30.02
CA ALA A 28 -26.71 10.12 30.58
C ALA A 28 -25.17 10.23 30.60
N ALA A 29 -24.47 9.17 30.96
CA ALA A 29 -23.01 9.14 30.94
C ALA A 29 -22.45 9.25 29.51
N GLN A 30 -23.06 8.57 28.55
CA GLN A 30 -22.68 8.68 27.12
C GLN A 30 -22.93 10.08 26.57
N ALA A 31 -24.02 10.72 26.91
CA ALA A 31 -24.30 12.10 26.52
C ALA A 31 -23.29 13.09 27.11
N GLN A 32 -22.87 12.89 28.35
CA GLN A 32 -21.82 13.71 28.98
C GLN A 32 -20.45 13.52 28.34
N ALA A 33 -20.09 12.27 27.96
CA ALA A 33 -18.86 11.98 27.24
C ALA A 33 -18.84 12.62 25.84
N ALA A 34 -19.96 12.57 25.12
CA ALA A 34 -20.12 13.23 23.82
C ALA A 34 -19.99 14.77 23.91
N LEU A 35 -20.56 15.36 24.96
CA LEU A 35 -20.45 16.82 25.22
C LEU A 35 -19.00 17.22 25.56
N ALA A 36 -18.28 16.38 26.30
CA ALA A 36 -16.87 16.60 26.63
C ALA A 36 -16.01 16.52 25.38
N ALA A 37 -16.23 15.52 24.50
CA ALA A 37 -15.53 15.38 23.23
C ALA A 37 -15.79 16.56 22.28
N ALA A 38 -17.04 17.05 22.23
CA ALA A 38 -17.38 18.23 21.44
C ALA A 38 -16.70 19.51 21.96
N LYS A 39 -16.55 19.66 23.27
CA LYS A 39 -15.80 20.77 23.87
C LYS A 39 -14.32 20.73 23.58
N VAL A 40 -13.71 19.55 23.57
CA VAL A 40 -12.29 19.37 23.19
C VAL A 40 -12.08 19.76 21.72
N LYS A 41 -12.92 19.25 20.80
CA LYS A 41 -12.86 19.65 19.38
C LYS A 41 -13.07 21.15 19.15
N ALA A 42 -13.96 21.78 19.90
CA ALA A 42 -14.17 23.23 19.83
C ALA A 42 -12.96 24.01 20.34
N ALA A 43 -12.29 23.53 21.40
CA ALA A 43 -11.07 24.14 21.92
C ALA A 43 -9.87 23.97 20.94
N GLU A 44 -9.73 22.81 20.28
CA GLU A 44 -8.74 22.56 19.26
C GLU A 44 -8.95 23.44 18.01
N ALA A 45 -10.21 23.60 17.58
CA ALA A 45 -10.55 24.51 16.48
C ALA A 45 -10.26 25.98 16.82
N ALA A 46 -10.53 26.40 18.06
CA ALA A 46 -10.20 27.75 18.54
C ALA A 46 -8.68 27.97 18.63
N ALA A 47 -7.91 26.97 19.06
CA ALA A 47 -6.46 27.02 19.10
C ALA A 47 -5.84 27.06 17.68
N ALA A 48 -6.41 26.32 16.73
CA ALA A 48 -6.00 26.35 15.33
C ALA A 48 -6.27 27.73 14.67
N LEU A 49 -7.39 28.35 14.98
CA LEU A 49 -7.70 29.72 14.53
C LEU A 49 -6.78 30.78 15.16
N ALA A 50 -6.41 30.62 16.40
CA ALA A 50 -5.46 31.51 17.09
C ALA A 50 -4.02 31.35 16.56
N GLY A 51 -3.64 30.12 16.16
CA GLY A 51 -2.35 29.83 15.52
C GLY A 51 -2.20 30.33 14.07
N ALA A 52 -3.33 30.55 13.37
CA ALA A 52 -3.35 30.97 11.97
C ALA A 52 -3.22 32.47 11.74
N GLY A 53 -3.07 33.30 12.79
CA GLY A 53 -2.64 34.71 12.69
C GLY A 53 -3.44 35.58 11.71
N ILE A 54 -4.76 35.44 11.60
CA ILE A 54 -5.60 36.30 10.76
C ILE A 54 -6.20 37.41 11.64
N THR A 55 -5.50 38.52 11.70
CA THR A 55 -6.08 39.79 12.12
C THR A 55 -6.78 40.41 10.92
N ALA A 56 -8.09 40.47 10.95
CA ALA A 56 -8.87 41.26 10.01
C ALA A 56 -8.70 42.75 10.34
N SER A 57 -8.02 43.49 9.48
CA SER A 57 -8.14 44.95 9.39
C SER A 57 -8.07 45.34 7.93
N GLY A 58 -9.13 46.01 7.48
CA GLY A 58 -9.28 46.46 6.13
C GLY A 58 -8.50 47.73 5.83
N GLY A 59 -8.36 48.05 4.52
CA GLY A 59 -8.02 49.38 4.06
C GLY A 59 -6.99 49.42 2.93
N ALA A 60 -7.48 49.83 1.81
CA ALA A 60 -6.97 50.03 0.48
C ALA A 60 -5.61 50.74 0.32
N THR A 61 -5.09 50.55 -0.90
CA THR A 61 -4.34 51.40 -1.83
C THR A 61 -2.84 51.18 -2.04
N ALA A 62 -2.58 50.74 -3.25
CA ALA A 62 -1.63 51.27 -4.26
C ALA A 62 -0.10 51.26 -4.05
N SER A 63 0.55 50.57 -5.01
CA SER A 63 1.65 51.10 -5.83
C SER A 63 3.12 50.86 -5.43
N ALA A 64 3.83 50.32 -6.41
CA ALA A 64 5.24 50.53 -6.78
C ALA A 64 6.32 49.55 -6.27
N SER A 65 6.78 48.72 -7.20
CA SER A 65 8.19 48.28 -7.31
C SER A 65 9.13 49.48 -7.54
N PRO A 66 10.47 49.43 -7.55
CA PRO A 66 11.40 48.31 -7.77
C PRO A 66 12.73 48.39 -7.01
N VAL A 67 13.70 47.55 -7.44
CA VAL A 67 15.19 47.70 -7.48
C VAL A 67 16.01 46.75 -6.60
N GLU A 68 16.66 45.80 -7.30
CA GLU A 68 17.99 45.26 -7.01
C GLU A 68 19.07 46.34 -6.80
N PRO A 69 20.31 46.13 -6.29
CA PRO A 69 21.27 45.14 -6.81
C PRO A 69 22.38 44.57 -5.86
N ALA A 70 23.09 43.58 -6.40
CA ALA A 70 24.53 43.32 -6.43
C ALA A 70 25.26 42.71 -5.20
N GLY A 71 25.96 41.59 -5.50
CA GLY A 71 27.02 40.93 -4.76
C GLY A 71 28.30 41.79 -4.57
N PRO A 72 29.49 41.24 -4.26
CA PRO A 72 30.12 40.01 -4.76
C PRO A 72 31.11 39.30 -3.77
N GLY A 73 31.71 38.23 -4.23
CA GLY A 73 33.11 37.88 -3.89
C GLY A 73 33.33 36.53 -3.19
N SER A 74 33.82 35.61 -3.88
CA SER A 74 35.17 35.01 -4.11
C SER A 74 35.55 33.96 -3.05
N ALA A 75 35.87 32.85 -3.45
CA ALA A 75 37.02 32.15 -3.97
C ALA A 75 37.29 30.79 -3.26
N SER A 76 37.45 29.76 -4.08
CA SER A 76 38.60 28.86 -4.15
C SER A 76 38.77 27.77 -3.07
N ASN A 77 38.59 26.50 -3.45
CA ASN A 77 39.67 25.55 -3.65
C ASN A 77 39.15 24.16 -4.03
N ALA A 78 39.59 23.70 -5.20
CA ALA A 78 39.62 22.29 -5.54
C ALA A 78 40.97 21.68 -5.09
N PRO A 79 41.04 20.36 -4.90
CA PRO A 79 42.02 19.64 -5.70
C PRO A 79 41.49 18.35 -6.34
N ALA A 80 41.83 18.25 -7.60
CA ALA A 80 42.60 17.23 -8.32
C ALA A 80 42.09 15.78 -8.30
N ALA A 81 41.84 15.34 -9.55
CA ALA A 81 41.55 14.02 -10.05
C ALA A 81 42.72 13.03 -9.84
N GLU A 82 42.37 11.76 -9.62
CA GLU A 82 43.20 10.64 -10.00
C GLU A 82 42.42 9.73 -10.98
N ALA A 83 43.10 9.39 -12.07
CA ALA A 83 42.65 8.59 -13.18
C ALA A 83 42.75 7.08 -12.85
N PRO A 84 41.94 6.23 -13.51
CA PRO A 84 42.01 4.79 -13.30
C PRO A 84 43.11 4.14 -14.16
N VAL A 85 43.76 3.14 -13.57
CA VAL A 85 44.79 2.29 -14.16
C VAL A 85 44.14 1.21 -14.99
N ASP A 86 44.57 1.11 -16.25
CA ASP A 86 44.34 0.01 -17.19
C ASP A 86 44.98 -1.29 -16.71
N VAL A 87 44.22 -2.40 -16.78
CA VAL A 87 44.78 -3.75 -16.77
C VAL A 87 44.19 -4.50 -17.97
N PRO A 88 45.04 -5.02 -18.88
CA PRO A 88 44.59 -5.77 -20.03
C PRO A 88 44.29 -7.23 -19.68
N VAL A 89 43.19 -7.75 -20.22
CA VAL A 89 42.91 -9.20 -20.23
C VAL A 89 43.02 -9.73 -21.63
N ASP A 90 43.96 -10.66 -21.78
CA ASP A 90 44.28 -11.45 -22.95
C ASP A 90 43.10 -12.31 -23.43
N VAL A 91 42.92 -12.33 -24.73
CA VAL A 91 42.09 -13.26 -25.51
C VAL A 91 42.99 -14.34 -26.08
N PRO A 92 42.69 -15.63 -25.96
CA PRO A 92 43.24 -16.65 -26.85
C PRO A 92 42.30 -16.94 -28.02
N THR A 93 42.80 -16.69 -29.21
CA THR A 93 42.35 -17.28 -30.46
C THR A 93 42.92 -18.70 -30.60
N ASP A 94 42.09 -19.64 -31.06
CA ASP A 94 42.44 -20.73 -32.01
C ASP A 94 41.16 -21.51 -32.34
N ALA A 95 40.79 -21.65 -33.51
CA ALA A 95 41.28 -22.26 -34.73
C ALA A 95 40.26 -23.30 -35.22
N ALA A 96 40.01 -23.18 -36.50
CA ALA A 96 39.12 -23.92 -37.36
C ALA A 96 39.47 -25.40 -37.54
N VAL A 97 38.48 -26.23 -37.91
CA VAL A 97 38.47 -27.36 -38.87
C VAL A 97 36.97 -27.71 -39.04
N GLY A 98 36.28 -27.72 -40.14
CA GLY A 98 36.55 -28.19 -41.47
C GLY A 98 35.72 -29.41 -41.81
N ALA A 99 34.94 -29.32 -42.91
CA ALA A 99 34.41 -30.35 -43.80
C ALA A 99 33.17 -31.17 -43.33
N ASP A 100 32.09 -31.13 -44.02
CA ASP A 100 31.70 -31.57 -45.36
C ASP A 100 30.65 -32.70 -45.34
N THR A 101 29.75 -32.61 -46.28
CA THR A 101 28.92 -33.60 -46.99
C THR A 101 27.51 -33.92 -46.46
N SER A 102 26.57 -33.42 -47.15
CA SER A 102 25.77 -33.93 -48.29
C SER A 102 24.47 -34.63 -47.95
N THR A 103 23.45 -34.10 -48.62
CA THR A 103 22.34 -34.73 -49.38
C THR A 103 21.15 -35.33 -48.67
N ALA A 104 20.05 -34.82 -49.00
CA ALA A 104 18.89 -35.25 -49.80
C ALA A 104 17.58 -34.96 -49.07
N ASP A 105 16.79 -34.05 -49.55
CA ASP A 105 15.66 -34.13 -50.46
C ASP A 105 14.44 -34.93 -49.94
N THR A 106 13.36 -34.23 -49.78
CA THR A 106 11.98 -34.40 -50.25
C THR A 106 11.05 -33.53 -49.36
N GLY A 107 10.52 -32.42 -49.81
CA GLY A 107 9.36 -32.29 -50.65
C GLY A 107 8.07 -32.19 -49.81
N SER A 108 7.49 -31.00 -49.67
CA SER A 108 6.09 -30.64 -50.01
C SER A 108 5.69 -29.26 -49.52
N SER A 109 5.66 -28.32 -50.38
CA SER A 109 4.64 -27.33 -50.71
C SER A 109 3.68 -26.87 -49.63
N GLY A 110 3.81 -25.59 -49.33
CA GLY A 110 2.81 -24.72 -48.71
C GLY A 110 3.22 -23.28 -49.01
N ASP A 111 2.97 -22.91 -50.26
CA ASP A 111 3.24 -21.61 -50.86
C ASP A 111 2.32 -20.55 -50.25
N GLY A 112 2.90 -19.62 -49.54
CA GLY A 112 2.38 -18.32 -49.15
C GLY A 112 3.39 -17.27 -49.53
N ALA A 113 3.70 -17.18 -50.80
CA ALA A 113 4.55 -16.12 -51.32
C ALA A 113 3.89 -14.76 -51.09
N ALA A 114 4.33 -14.06 -50.02
CA ALA A 114 4.22 -12.61 -49.97
C ALA A 114 5.14 -12.10 -51.11
N GLY A 115 4.52 -11.47 -52.11
CA GLY A 115 5.20 -10.92 -53.27
C GLY A 115 6.39 -10.06 -52.83
N SER A 116 7.54 -10.37 -53.37
CA SER A 116 8.68 -9.46 -53.41
C SER A 116 8.29 -8.29 -54.34
N ASP A 117 7.52 -7.32 -53.81
CA ASP A 117 7.39 -6.04 -54.47
C ASP A 117 8.80 -5.46 -54.55
N ASP A 118 9.32 -5.37 -55.76
CA ASP A 118 10.63 -4.84 -56.06
C ASP A 118 10.61 -3.34 -55.75
N LEU A 119 11.04 -2.97 -54.51
CA LEU A 119 11.09 -1.56 -54.08
C LEU A 119 12.11 -0.84 -54.99
N SER A 120 11.63 0.04 -55.80
CA SER A 120 12.39 0.92 -56.68
C SER A 120 12.31 2.38 -56.23
N ALA A 121 13.18 3.22 -56.75
CA ALA A 121 13.14 4.65 -56.44
C ALA A 121 11.77 5.27 -56.79
N ASP A 122 11.08 4.76 -57.80
CA ASP A 122 9.77 5.23 -58.22
C ASP A 122 8.65 4.80 -57.25
N THR A 123 8.81 3.64 -56.60
CA THR A 123 7.79 3.10 -55.65
C THR A 123 7.90 3.69 -54.26
N ILE A 124 9.06 4.22 -53.82
CA ILE A 124 9.21 4.85 -52.51
C ILE A 124 8.71 6.29 -52.45
N GLY A 125 8.44 6.91 -53.60
CA GLY A 125 7.94 8.28 -53.70
C GLY A 125 8.91 9.36 -53.18
N PRO A 126 8.53 10.62 -53.28
CA PRO A 126 9.32 11.71 -52.71
C PRO A 126 9.17 11.75 -51.21
N GLY A 127 10.29 11.64 -50.47
CA GLY A 127 10.32 11.67 -49.03
C GLY A 127 11.69 11.96 -48.46
N PRO A 128 11.85 12.03 -47.13
CA PRO A 128 13.14 12.37 -46.51
C PRO A 128 14.20 11.26 -46.66
N LEU A 129 13.81 10.04 -47.02
CA LEU A 129 14.73 8.90 -47.15
C LEU A 129 15.00 8.53 -48.60
N GLY A 130 16.24 8.21 -48.89
CA GLY A 130 16.61 7.55 -50.14
C GLY A 130 16.30 6.04 -50.14
N LEU A 131 16.41 5.40 -51.33
CA LEU A 131 16.10 3.99 -51.48
C LEU A 131 16.93 3.10 -50.53
N ASP A 132 18.22 3.39 -50.38
CA ASP A 132 19.13 2.60 -49.52
C ASP A 132 18.68 2.65 -48.04
N ASP A 133 18.22 3.81 -47.55
CA ASP A 133 17.72 3.93 -46.18
C ASP A 133 16.38 3.18 -46.00
N VAL A 134 15.48 3.26 -46.98
CA VAL A 134 14.22 2.49 -46.96
C VAL A 134 14.50 0.99 -46.95
N LEU A 135 15.43 0.50 -47.80
CA LEU A 135 15.80 -0.90 -47.81
C LEU A 135 16.46 -1.34 -46.49
N LYS A 136 17.35 -0.51 -45.95
CA LYS A 136 17.94 -0.76 -44.61
C LYS A 136 16.90 -0.85 -43.50
N ILE A 137 15.89 0.00 -43.53
CA ILE A 137 14.79 -0.08 -42.57
C ILE A 137 13.97 -1.34 -42.80
N ARG A 138 13.56 -1.63 -44.02
CA ARG A 138 12.85 -2.87 -44.37
C ARG A 138 13.55 -4.10 -43.80
N ASP A 139 14.83 -4.25 -44.12
CA ASP A 139 15.64 -5.40 -43.75
C ASP A 139 15.88 -5.46 -42.23
N GLY A 140 15.94 -4.30 -41.56
CA GLY A 140 16.10 -4.18 -40.10
C GLY A 140 14.85 -4.55 -39.29
N TYR A 141 13.71 -4.66 -39.95
CA TYR A 141 12.43 -5.06 -39.31
C TYR A 141 11.90 -6.40 -39.85
N VAL A 142 12.71 -7.15 -40.58
CA VAL A 142 12.42 -8.56 -40.92
C VAL A 142 12.50 -9.39 -39.64
N VAL A 143 11.40 -10.05 -39.29
CA VAL A 143 11.29 -10.93 -38.12
C VAL A 143 10.96 -12.33 -38.58
N HIS A 144 11.72 -13.33 -38.13
CA HIS A 144 11.56 -14.75 -38.53
C HIS A 144 10.61 -15.53 -37.58
N GLY A 145 10.16 -14.92 -36.49
CA GLY A 145 9.24 -15.49 -35.51
C GLY A 145 7.98 -14.68 -35.32
N PRO A 146 7.18 -14.97 -34.26
CA PRO A 146 6.02 -14.19 -33.91
C PRO A 146 6.38 -12.73 -33.60
N ALA A 147 5.61 -11.80 -34.13
CA ALA A 147 5.87 -10.37 -33.99
C ALA A 147 4.58 -9.57 -33.82
N LEU A 148 4.71 -8.41 -33.17
CA LEU A 148 3.67 -7.38 -33.15
C LEU A 148 3.84 -6.49 -34.37
N GLU A 149 2.78 -6.29 -35.10
CA GLU A 149 2.72 -5.41 -36.25
C GLU A 149 2.50 -3.97 -35.78
N MET A 150 3.46 -3.09 -36.01
CA MET A 150 3.35 -1.67 -35.62
C MET A 150 2.66 -0.83 -36.68
N GLY A 151 2.90 -1.13 -37.95
CA GLY A 151 2.36 -0.38 -39.09
C GLY A 151 3.35 -0.25 -40.24
N ALA A 152 3.11 0.71 -41.12
CA ALA A 152 3.92 0.93 -42.31
C ALA A 152 4.90 2.11 -42.15
N LEU A 153 6.09 1.98 -42.71
CA LEU A 153 7.07 3.06 -42.83
C LEU A 153 6.45 4.27 -43.57
N VAL A 154 6.72 5.48 -43.13
CA VAL A 154 6.37 6.72 -43.80
C VAL A 154 7.59 7.34 -44.47
N ASN A 155 7.50 7.59 -45.77
CA ASN A 155 8.46 8.32 -46.56
C ASN A 155 7.74 9.36 -47.43
N GLY A 156 7.24 10.43 -46.78
CA GLY A 156 6.24 11.34 -47.35
C GLY A 156 4.83 10.73 -47.26
N GLU A 157 4.60 9.58 -47.90
CA GLU A 157 3.41 8.77 -47.77
C GLU A 157 3.76 7.41 -47.11
N PRO A 158 2.78 6.67 -46.55
CA PRO A 158 3.01 5.33 -46.04
C PRO A 158 3.40 4.35 -47.13
N LEU A 159 4.34 3.47 -46.82
CA LEU A 159 4.80 2.40 -47.69
C LEU A 159 4.27 1.04 -47.18
N PRO A 160 3.12 0.53 -47.66
CA PRO A 160 2.52 -0.72 -47.15
C PRO A 160 3.43 -1.94 -47.28
N GLY A 161 4.35 -1.94 -48.27
CA GLY A 161 5.35 -2.99 -48.47
C GLY A 161 6.50 -2.98 -47.44
N VAL A 162 6.61 -1.94 -46.60
CA VAL A 162 7.64 -1.82 -45.57
C VAL A 162 7.01 -1.79 -44.20
N GLN A 163 6.84 -3.00 -43.62
CA GLN A 163 6.18 -3.15 -42.32
C GLN A 163 7.19 -3.04 -41.18
N VAL A 164 6.80 -2.27 -40.16
CA VAL A 164 7.59 -2.12 -38.91
C VAL A 164 7.02 -3.09 -37.88
N ARG A 165 7.89 -3.92 -37.29
CA ARG A 165 7.50 -5.04 -36.43
C ARG A 165 8.32 -5.08 -35.15
N ILE A 166 7.73 -5.60 -34.06
CA ILE A 166 8.45 -5.89 -32.81
C ILE A 166 8.42 -7.40 -32.58
N PRO A 167 9.57 -8.11 -32.55
CA PRO A 167 9.59 -9.53 -32.24
C PRO A 167 9.02 -9.78 -30.84
N LEU A 168 8.17 -10.79 -30.67
CA LEU A 168 7.63 -11.15 -29.34
C LEU A 168 8.74 -11.56 -28.38
N SER A 169 9.80 -12.19 -28.87
CA SER A 169 10.95 -12.63 -28.08
C SER A 169 11.73 -11.49 -27.40
N VAL A 170 11.56 -10.24 -27.85
CA VAL A 170 12.23 -9.07 -27.24
C VAL A 170 11.31 -8.21 -26.39
N MET A 171 10.04 -8.59 -26.25
CA MET A 171 9.09 -7.81 -25.43
C MET A 171 9.44 -7.81 -23.92
N ASN A 172 10.16 -8.82 -23.42
CA ASN A 172 10.70 -8.83 -22.06
C ASN A 172 11.90 -7.87 -21.87
N ARG A 173 12.37 -7.19 -22.91
CA ARG A 173 13.44 -6.18 -22.84
C ARG A 173 12.92 -4.77 -22.60
N HIS A 174 11.66 -4.70 -22.15
CA HIS A 174 10.98 -3.49 -21.74
C HIS A 174 10.84 -2.43 -22.84
N GLY A 175 10.03 -1.42 -22.60
CA GLY A 175 9.81 -0.38 -23.60
C GLY A 175 9.24 0.92 -23.05
N LEU A 176 9.26 1.91 -23.92
CA LEU A 176 8.70 3.25 -23.69
C LEU A 176 7.74 3.60 -24.84
N VAL A 177 6.54 4.04 -24.49
CA VAL A 177 5.62 4.71 -25.40
C VAL A 177 5.48 6.15 -24.92
N ALA A 178 6.06 7.11 -25.64
CA ALA A 178 6.08 8.50 -25.21
C ALA A 178 5.51 9.45 -26.28
N GLY A 179 4.99 10.60 -25.85
CA GLY A 179 4.49 11.63 -26.75
C GLY A 179 3.45 12.55 -26.11
N ALA A 180 3.23 13.71 -26.69
CA ALA A 180 2.29 14.70 -26.17
C ALA A 180 0.84 14.18 -26.13
N THR A 181 -0.01 14.82 -25.34
CA THR A 181 -1.44 14.48 -25.27
C THR A 181 -2.10 14.63 -26.64
N GLY A 182 -2.96 13.66 -27.02
CA GLY A 182 -3.71 13.66 -28.27
C GLY A 182 -2.92 13.16 -29.49
N THR A 183 -1.69 12.64 -29.32
CA THR A 183 -0.86 12.10 -30.42
C THR A 183 -1.14 10.65 -30.78
N GLY A 184 -1.93 9.93 -29.95
CA GLY A 184 -2.33 8.56 -30.23
C GLY A 184 -1.71 7.49 -29.32
N LYS A 185 -1.02 7.87 -28.20
CA LYS A 185 -0.41 6.93 -27.27
C LYS A 185 -1.36 5.80 -26.79
N THR A 186 -2.55 6.17 -26.29
CA THR A 186 -3.54 5.19 -25.81
C THR A 186 -3.94 4.22 -26.90
N ARG A 187 -4.04 4.67 -28.16
CA ARG A 187 -4.38 3.78 -29.29
C ARG A 187 -3.23 2.84 -29.65
N THR A 188 -2.01 3.31 -29.53
CA THR A 188 -0.82 2.47 -29.66
C THR A 188 -0.77 1.43 -28.55
N LEU A 189 -1.00 1.84 -27.31
CA LEU A 189 -1.11 0.94 -26.17
C LEU A 189 -2.19 -0.12 -26.39
N GLN A 190 -3.38 0.30 -26.79
CA GLN A 190 -4.51 -0.57 -27.12
C GLN A 190 -4.12 -1.61 -28.17
N GLY A 191 -3.53 -1.19 -29.30
CA GLY A 191 -3.12 -2.10 -30.37
C GLY A 191 -2.01 -3.08 -29.96
N LEU A 192 -1.09 -2.67 -29.09
CA LEU A 192 -0.06 -3.57 -28.52
C LEU A 192 -0.71 -4.62 -27.61
N VAL A 193 -1.61 -4.21 -26.72
CA VAL A 193 -2.32 -5.09 -25.77
C VAL A 193 -3.17 -6.12 -26.52
N GLU A 194 -3.93 -5.71 -27.53
CA GLU A 194 -4.76 -6.59 -28.36
C GLU A 194 -3.91 -7.67 -29.06
N GLN A 195 -2.79 -7.28 -29.66
CA GLN A 195 -1.91 -8.21 -30.36
C GLN A 195 -1.18 -9.17 -29.41
N LEU A 196 -0.72 -8.70 -28.24
CA LEU A 196 -0.15 -9.55 -27.21
C LEU A 196 -1.14 -10.60 -26.73
N SER A 197 -2.35 -10.17 -26.41
CA SER A 197 -3.44 -11.07 -26.01
C SER A 197 -3.71 -12.12 -27.10
N ALA A 198 -3.86 -11.70 -28.38
CA ALA A 198 -4.06 -12.60 -29.51
C ALA A 198 -2.92 -13.62 -29.69
N ALA A 199 -1.69 -13.24 -29.36
CA ALA A 199 -0.52 -14.13 -29.35
C ALA A 199 -0.44 -15.05 -28.12
N GLY A 200 -1.42 -15.05 -27.24
CA GLY A 200 -1.46 -15.83 -26.01
C GLY A 200 -0.46 -15.33 -24.96
N VAL A 201 -0.26 -14.01 -24.89
CA VAL A 201 0.52 -13.33 -23.86
C VAL A 201 -0.42 -12.57 -22.95
N PRO A 202 -0.55 -12.93 -21.67
CA PRO A 202 -1.27 -12.15 -20.69
C PRO A 202 -0.72 -10.74 -20.55
N VAL A 203 -1.59 -9.79 -20.28
CA VAL A 203 -1.22 -8.38 -20.13
C VAL A 203 -1.79 -7.84 -18.84
N PHE A 204 -1.00 -7.08 -18.10
CA PHE A 204 -1.48 -6.24 -17.01
C PHE A 204 -1.34 -4.76 -17.44
N ALA A 205 -2.44 -4.02 -17.44
CA ALA A 205 -2.42 -2.62 -17.79
C ALA A 205 -3.08 -1.78 -16.68
N ALA A 206 -2.37 -0.75 -16.22
CA ALA A 206 -2.92 0.21 -15.29
C ALA A 206 -3.52 1.38 -16.07
N ASP A 207 -4.83 1.53 -16.01
CA ASP A 207 -5.61 2.57 -16.70
C ASP A 207 -6.05 3.65 -15.71
N ILE A 208 -5.33 4.76 -15.71
CA ILE A 208 -5.63 5.88 -14.80
C ILE A 208 -6.79 6.74 -15.32
N LYS A 209 -7.03 6.71 -16.63
CA LYS A 209 -8.04 7.55 -17.29
C LYS A 209 -9.34 6.81 -17.60
N GLY A 210 -9.33 5.48 -17.57
CA GLY A 210 -10.46 4.64 -17.96
C GLY A 210 -10.69 4.58 -19.47
N ASP A 211 -9.74 5.08 -20.29
CA ASP A 211 -9.89 5.16 -21.75
C ASP A 211 -9.38 3.91 -22.49
N LEU A 212 -8.79 2.96 -21.77
CA LEU A 212 -8.33 1.67 -22.30
C LEU A 212 -9.42 0.59 -22.21
N SER A 213 -10.45 0.76 -21.40
CA SER A 213 -11.54 -0.21 -21.20
C SER A 213 -12.24 -0.63 -22.51
N GLY A 214 -12.16 0.19 -23.55
CA GLY A 214 -12.71 -0.08 -24.89
C GLY A 214 -12.17 -1.35 -25.56
N ILE A 215 -11.01 -1.89 -25.14
CA ILE A 215 -10.45 -3.14 -25.69
C ILE A 215 -11.38 -4.35 -25.50
N ALA A 216 -12.23 -4.31 -24.48
CA ALA A 216 -13.19 -5.38 -24.18
C ALA A 216 -14.41 -5.40 -25.12
N THR A 217 -14.58 -4.37 -25.93
CA THR A 217 -15.73 -4.21 -26.85
C THR A 217 -15.21 -4.14 -28.28
N PRO A 218 -15.85 -4.82 -29.27
CA PRO A 218 -15.45 -4.68 -30.65
C PRO A 218 -15.56 -3.24 -31.14
N GLY A 219 -14.58 -2.81 -31.92
CA GLY A 219 -14.55 -1.47 -32.51
C GLY A 219 -15.61 -1.23 -33.53
N GLU A 220 -15.88 0.03 -33.84
CA GLU A 220 -16.80 0.44 -34.88
C GLU A 220 -16.03 0.89 -36.12
N SER A 221 -16.40 0.37 -37.29
CA SER A 221 -15.81 0.79 -38.55
C SER A 221 -16.43 2.08 -39.07
N ASN A 222 -15.60 2.89 -39.71
CA ASN A 222 -16.03 4.01 -40.55
C ASN A 222 -15.11 4.10 -41.76
N GLU A 223 -15.59 4.78 -42.81
CA GLU A 223 -14.86 4.88 -44.08
C GLU A 223 -13.43 5.44 -43.91
N LYS A 224 -13.28 6.46 -43.08
CA LYS A 224 -11.99 7.09 -42.81
C LYS A 224 -10.99 6.13 -42.12
N LEU A 225 -11.49 5.29 -41.20
CA LEU A 225 -10.69 4.26 -40.55
C LEU A 225 -10.24 3.19 -41.54
N LEU A 226 -11.17 2.70 -42.37
CA LEU A 226 -10.89 1.66 -43.37
C LEU A 226 -9.93 2.15 -44.45
N ASP A 227 -10.03 3.42 -44.90
CA ASP A 227 -9.09 4.03 -45.82
C ASP A 227 -7.67 4.12 -45.20
N ARG A 228 -7.61 4.59 -43.96
CA ARG A 228 -6.32 4.68 -43.24
C ARG A 228 -5.65 3.29 -43.09
N THR A 229 -6.42 2.27 -42.71
CA THR A 229 -5.87 0.93 -42.48
C THR A 229 -5.47 0.24 -43.80
N ARG A 230 -6.24 0.41 -44.87
CA ARG A 230 -5.85 -0.04 -46.21
C ARG A 230 -4.56 0.63 -46.68
N GLY A 231 -4.40 1.93 -46.43
CA GLY A 231 -3.20 2.71 -46.79
C GLY A 231 -1.92 2.27 -46.10
N ILE A 232 -1.97 1.46 -45.03
CA ILE A 232 -0.81 0.90 -44.35
C ILE A 232 -0.72 -0.64 -44.49
N GLY A 233 -1.59 -1.25 -45.31
CA GLY A 233 -1.62 -2.70 -45.47
C GLY A 233 -2.21 -3.47 -44.29
N GLN A 234 -3.05 -2.81 -43.48
CA GLN A 234 -3.77 -3.47 -42.38
C GLN A 234 -5.14 -3.95 -42.85
N ASP A 235 -5.39 -5.26 -42.82
CA ASP A 235 -6.73 -5.83 -42.89
C ASP A 235 -7.43 -5.66 -41.54
N TRP A 236 -8.23 -4.58 -41.41
CA TRP A 236 -8.84 -4.23 -40.16
C TRP A 236 -10.23 -4.87 -40.01
N THR A 237 -10.41 -5.59 -38.92
CA THR A 237 -11.70 -6.16 -38.50
C THR A 237 -11.96 -5.84 -37.03
N PRO A 238 -13.21 -5.55 -36.63
CA PRO A 238 -13.51 -5.32 -35.22
C PRO A 238 -13.35 -6.59 -34.40
N ALA A 239 -12.71 -6.46 -33.23
CA ALA A 239 -12.52 -7.58 -32.31
C ALA A 239 -12.56 -7.11 -30.86
N ALA A 240 -13.04 -7.98 -29.97
CA ALA A 240 -12.91 -7.81 -28.53
C ALA A 240 -11.73 -8.62 -27.99
N THR A 241 -11.12 -8.11 -26.95
CA THR A 241 -10.04 -8.77 -26.23
C THR A 241 -10.54 -9.26 -24.86
N PRO A 242 -10.23 -10.50 -24.44
CA PRO A 242 -10.64 -11.00 -23.13
C PRO A 242 -10.04 -10.14 -22.03
N THR A 243 -10.89 -9.48 -21.26
CA THR A 243 -10.49 -8.48 -20.27
C THR A 243 -11.14 -8.76 -18.93
N GLU A 244 -10.36 -8.67 -17.86
CA GLU A 244 -10.81 -8.66 -16.47
C GLU A 244 -10.46 -7.33 -15.82
N TYR A 245 -11.40 -6.80 -15.05
CA TYR A 245 -11.26 -5.50 -14.39
C TYR A 245 -10.90 -5.68 -12.92
N PHE A 246 -9.94 -4.90 -12.46
CA PHE A 246 -9.45 -4.89 -11.09
C PHE A 246 -9.53 -3.50 -10.48
N ALA A 247 -9.65 -3.44 -9.15
CA ALA A 247 -9.63 -2.21 -8.37
C ALA A 247 -8.76 -2.36 -7.12
N LEU A 248 -8.00 -1.35 -6.75
CA LEU A 248 -7.18 -1.37 -5.54
C LEU A 248 -8.06 -1.34 -4.29
N GLY A 249 -7.95 -2.35 -3.42
CA GLY A 249 -8.71 -2.46 -2.20
C GLY A 249 -10.24 -2.45 -2.36
N GLY A 250 -10.73 -2.54 -3.61
CA GLY A 250 -12.15 -2.42 -3.93
C GLY A 250 -12.62 -0.97 -4.10
N VAL A 251 -11.71 0.00 -4.18
CA VAL A 251 -12.05 1.39 -4.53
C VAL A 251 -12.15 1.53 -6.04
N GLY A 252 -13.36 1.74 -6.56
CA GLY A 252 -13.65 1.77 -7.99
C GLY A 252 -14.37 0.51 -8.47
N LYS A 253 -14.32 0.26 -9.81
CA LYS A 253 -14.95 -0.88 -10.44
C LYS A 253 -13.92 -1.98 -10.70
N GLY A 254 -14.21 -3.20 -10.28
CA GLY A 254 -13.34 -4.34 -10.55
C GLY A 254 -13.26 -5.34 -9.39
N VAL A 255 -12.58 -6.44 -9.65
CA VAL A 255 -12.19 -7.40 -8.61
C VAL A 255 -11.19 -6.72 -7.67
N PRO A 256 -11.43 -6.72 -6.35
CA PRO A 256 -10.52 -6.09 -5.39
C PRO A 256 -9.14 -6.76 -5.37
N ILE A 257 -8.10 -5.94 -5.48
CA ILE A 257 -6.72 -6.36 -5.24
C ILE A 257 -6.32 -5.92 -3.84
N ARG A 258 -5.89 -6.89 -3.02
CA ARG A 258 -5.35 -6.65 -1.68
C ARG A 258 -4.07 -7.45 -1.48
N ALA A 259 -3.22 -6.97 -0.58
CA ALA A 259 -2.07 -7.70 -0.07
C ALA A 259 -2.04 -7.60 1.46
N THR A 260 -1.47 -8.58 2.14
CA THR A 260 -1.24 -8.48 3.58
C THR A 260 0.03 -7.69 3.88
N ILE A 261 0.09 -7.05 5.05
CA ILE A 261 1.33 -6.42 5.53
C ILE A 261 2.45 -7.46 5.63
N ALA A 262 2.12 -8.68 6.05
CA ALA A 262 3.09 -9.79 6.12
C ALA A 262 3.71 -10.10 4.75
N ALA A 263 2.90 -10.22 3.70
CA ALA A 263 3.37 -10.47 2.33
C ALA A 263 4.14 -9.29 1.73
N PHE A 264 3.73 -8.07 2.07
CA PHE A 264 4.44 -6.86 1.65
C PHE A 264 5.87 -6.82 2.21
N GLY A 265 6.02 -7.22 3.45
CA GLY A 265 7.28 -7.37 4.13
C GLY A 265 7.94 -6.07 4.59
N PRO A 266 8.89 -6.17 5.55
CA PRO A 266 9.49 -4.99 6.17
C PRO A 266 10.38 -4.19 5.23
N LEU A 267 11.05 -4.84 4.26
CA LEU A 267 11.97 -4.17 3.35
C LEU A 267 11.22 -3.22 2.40
N LEU A 268 10.17 -3.72 1.73
CA LEU A 268 9.37 -2.89 0.82
C LEU A 268 8.65 -1.79 1.59
N LEU A 269 8.07 -2.13 2.73
CA LEU A 269 7.37 -1.15 3.56
C LEU A 269 8.29 -0.03 4.04
N SER A 270 9.53 -0.35 4.45
CA SER A 270 10.51 0.66 4.85
C SER A 270 10.86 1.63 3.72
N LYS A 271 10.96 1.13 2.48
CA LYS A 271 11.25 1.98 1.29
C LYS A 271 10.09 2.90 0.95
N VAL A 272 8.87 2.37 1.02
CA VAL A 272 7.64 3.15 0.80
C VAL A 272 7.49 4.25 1.84
N LEU A 273 7.76 3.94 3.11
CA LEU A 273 7.69 4.89 4.22
C LEU A 273 8.90 5.84 4.28
N GLY A 274 9.89 5.69 3.41
CA GLY A 274 11.10 6.52 3.41
C GLY A 274 11.97 6.38 4.67
N LEU A 275 11.95 5.20 5.30
CA LEU A 275 12.69 4.93 6.54
C LEU A 275 14.20 4.84 6.31
N ASN A 276 14.99 5.35 7.24
CA ASN A 276 16.44 5.17 7.21
C ASN A 276 16.85 3.76 7.66
N ALA A 277 18.13 3.39 7.47
CA ALA A 277 18.64 2.06 7.76
C ALA A 277 18.39 1.57 9.21
N THR A 278 18.40 2.45 10.20
CA THR A 278 18.11 2.10 11.60
C THR A 278 16.62 1.79 11.78
N GLN A 279 15.75 2.58 11.17
CA GLN A 279 14.30 2.39 11.22
C GLN A 279 13.88 1.15 10.43
N GLU A 280 14.49 0.89 9.27
CA GLU A 280 14.30 -0.33 8.48
C GLU A 280 14.67 -1.58 9.27
N SER A 281 15.86 -1.60 9.90
CA SER A 281 16.29 -2.69 10.78
C SER A 281 15.33 -2.89 11.96
N SER A 282 14.85 -1.80 12.56
CA SER A 282 13.87 -1.84 13.64
C SER A 282 12.52 -2.38 13.19
N LEU A 283 12.05 -1.98 12.01
CA LEU A 283 10.83 -2.53 11.41
C LEU A 283 10.98 -4.03 11.14
N GLY A 284 12.15 -4.47 10.65
CA GLY A 284 12.47 -5.89 10.47
C GLY A 284 12.36 -6.70 11.76
N LEU A 285 12.83 -6.15 12.90
CA LEU A 285 12.69 -6.78 14.21
C LEU A 285 11.21 -6.92 14.64
N VAL A 286 10.38 -5.92 14.33
CA VAL A 286 8.94 -5.96 14.63
C VAL A 286 8.25 -7.08 13.86
N PHE A 287 8.54 -7.22 12.56
CA PHE A 287 8.01 -8.32 11.74
C PHE A 287 8.48 -9.68 12.26
N HIS A 288 9.77 -9.81 12.57
CA HIS A 288 10.31 -11.05 13.16
C HIS A 288 9.63 -11.41 14.47
N TYR A 289 9.40 -10.41 15.34
CA TYR A 289 8.67 -10.63 16.59
C TYR A 289 7.25 -11.09 16.32
N ALA A 290 6.52 -10.41 15.42
CA ALA A 290 5.15 -10.75 15.10
C ALA A 290 5.03 -12.19 14.57
N ASP A 291 5.92 -12.58 13.65
CA ASP A 291 5.98 -13.95 13.12
C ASP A 291 6.26 -14.99 14.22
N LYS A 292 7.29 -14.76 15.05
CA LYS A 292 7.64 -15.63 16.18
C LYS A 292 6.54 -15.76 17.23
N ALA A 293 5.82 -14.66 17.48
CA ALA A 293 4.72 -14.60 18.45
C ALA A 293 3.37 -15.09 17.89
N GLY A 294 3.31 -15.47 16.62
CA GLY A 294 2.07 -15.90 15.96
C GLY A 294 1.04 -14.79 15.81
N LEU A 295 1.50 -13.54 15.60
CA LEU A 295 0.67 -12.35 15.43
C LEU A 295 0.53 -12.04 13.93
N PRO A 296 -0.60 -12.39 13.28
CA PRO A 296 -0.79 -12.12 11.86
C PRO A 296 -0.82 -10.63 11.58
N LEU A 297 0.02 -10.16 10.65
CA LEU A 297 0.04 -8.78 10.17
C LEU A 297 -0.75 -8.71 8.87
N LEU A 298 -2.04 -8.46 8.95
CA LEU A 298 -2.94 -8.43 7.80
C LEU A 298 -3.05 -7.02 7.22
N ASP A 299 -3.20 -6.03 8.08
CA ASP A 299 -3.37 -4.63 7.70
C ASP A 299 -2.45 -3.67 8.48
N LEU A 300 -2.56 -2.36 8.21
CA LEU A 300 -1.76 -1.33 8.88
C LEU A 300 -2.11 -1.19 10.37
N SER A 301 -3.34 -1.53 10.77
CA SER A 301 -3.75 -1.46 12.17
C SER A 301 -3.10 -2.55 13.01
N ASP A 302 -2.86 -3.72 12.45
CA ASP A 302 -2.10 -4.79 13.10
C ASP A 302 -0.66 -4.37 13.40
N LEU A 303 0.02 -3.86 12.39
CA LEU A 303 1.39 -3.40 12.56
C LEU A 303 1.48 -2.26 13.58
N ARG A 304 0.52 -1.34 13.58
CA ARG A 304 0.43 -0.27 14.59
C ARG A 304 0.21 -0.83 15.99
N ALA A 305 -0.66 -1.83 16.13
CA ALA A 305 -0.92 -2.49 17.40
C ALA A 305 0.34 -3.17 17.96
N VAL A 306 1.07 -3.90 17.11
CA VAL A 306 2.35 -4.54 17.49
C VAL A 306 3.39 -3.50 17.89
N LEU A 307 3.57 -2.44 17.11
CA LEU A 307 4.51 -1.35 17.42
C LEU A 307 4.17 -0.67 18.75
N THR A 308 2.89 -0.39 18.99
CA THR A 308 2.40 0.23 20.22
C THR A 308 2.62 -0.68 21.43
N TYR A 309 2.31 -1.96 21.29
CA TYR A 309 2.55 -2.97 22.32
C TYR A 309 4.02 -3.06 22.69
N LEU A 310 4.91 -3.20 21.72
CA LEU A 310 6.35 -3.30 21.92
C LEU A 310 6.98 -2.02 22.52
N ALA A 311 6.33 -0.87 22.37
CA ALA A 311 6.73 0.38 23.01
C ALA A 311 6.18 0.53 24.44
N SER A 312 5.16 -0.22 24.83
CA SER A 312 4.54 -0.20 26.16
C SER A 312 5.44 -0.86 27.22
N ASP A 313 5.11 -0.65 28.49
CA ASP A 313 5.86 -1.27 29.59
C ASP A 313 5.68 -2.79 29.60
N ASP A 314 4.56 -3.29 29.13
CA ASP A 314 4.24 -4.73 29.04
C ASP A 314 5.03 -5.43 27.91
N GLY A 315 5.27 -4.73 26.79
CA GLY A 315 5.94 -5.30 25.60
C GLY A 315 7.46 -5.06 25.53
N LYS A 316 8.01 -4.07 26.26
CA LYS A 316 9.44 -3.73 26.20
C LYS A 316 10.38 -4.89 26.51
N GLY A 317 9.97 -5.79 27.40
CA GLY A 317 10.75 -6.95 27.82
C GLY A 317 10.96 -7.95 26.69
N GLU A 318 10.01 -8.08 25.79
CA GLU A 318 10.01 -9.09 24.75
C GLU A 318 11.07 -8.86 23.66
N LEU A 319 11.48 -7.60 23.44
CA LEU A 319 12.53 -7.25 22.48
C LEU A 319 13.93 -7.14 23.09
N GLN A 320 14.10 -7.20 24.39
CA GLN A 320 15.42 -7.05 25.01
C GLN A 320 16.42 -8.10 24.55
N GLU A 321 15.94 -9.34 24.34
CA GLU A 321 16.75 -10.46 23.82
C GLU A 321 17.14 -10.28 22.34
N LEU A 322 16.39 -9.46 21.58
CA LEU A 322 16.57 -9.23 20.14
C LEU A 322 17.32 -7.92 19.83
N GLY A 323 17.82 -7.21 20.84
CA GLY A 323 18.59 -5.97 20.65
C GLY A 323 17.85 -4.69 21.04
N GLY A 324 16.59 -4.81 21.47
CA GLY A 324 15.77 -3.69 21.92
C GLY A 324 15.21 -2.81 20.79
N LEU A 325 14.21 -2.02 21.11
CA LEU A 325 13.59 -1.06 20.21
C LEU A 325 13.48 0.30 20.90
N SER A 326 14.05 1.35 20.27
CA SER A 326 13.98 2.69 20.87
C SER A 326 12.59 3.29 20.67
N GLY A 327 12.01 3.87 21.73
CA GLY A 327 10.72 4.56 21.65
C GLY A 327 10.72 5.71 20.65
N ALA A 328 11.86 6.37 20.44
CA ALA A 328 12.00 7.42 19.44
C ALA A 328 11.85 6.85 18.01
N THR A 329 12.47 5.69 17.74
CA THR A 329 12.36 4.99 16.45
C THR A 329 10.92 4.53 16.19
N VAL A 330 10.26 3.92 17.19
CA VAL A 330 8.84 3.55 17.09
C VAL A 330 7.97 4.75 16.78
N GLY A 331 8.20 5.87 17.48
CA GLY A 331 7.42 7.10 17.25
C GLY A 331 7.58 7.67 15.83
N VAL A 332 8.75 7.49 15.18
CA VAL A 332 8.91 7.86 13.77
C VAL A 332 8.12 6.91 12.88
N ILE A 333 8.31 5.61 13.02
CA ILE A 333 7.63 4.60 12.20
C ILE A 333 6.11 4.76 12.30
N LEU A 334 5.56 4.96 13.50
CA LEU A 334 4.12 5.18 13.71
C LEU A 334 3.61 6.44 12.99
N ARG A 335 4.35 7.55 12.99
CA ARG A 335 3.94 8.75 12.27
C ARG A 335 3.92 8.54 10.76
N GLU A 336 4.95 7.89 10.22
CA GLU A 336 4.98 7.58 8.78
C GLU A 336 3.86 6.61 8.38
N LEU A 337 3.54 5.60 9.21
CA LEU A 337 2.41 4.70 8.99
C LEU A 337 1.06 5.44 9.00
N ILE A 338 0.87 6.39 9.92
CA ILE A 338 -0.35 7.20 9.97
C ILE A 338 -0.46 8.07 8.73
N THR A 339 0.63 8.76 8.36
CA THR A 339 0.66 9.59 7.16
C THR A 339 0.37 8.77 5.89
N PHE A 340 0.90 7.55 5.83
CA PHE A 340 0.69 6.63 4.73
C PHE A 340 -0.78 6.15 4.64
N ALA A 341 -1.40 5.82 5.78
CA ALA A 341 -2.82 5.49 5.84
C ALA A 341 -3.70 6.68 5.44
N ASP A 342 -3.39 7.90 5.93
CA ASP A 342 -4.11 9.13 5.58
C ASP A 342 -4.03 9.47 4.07
N GLN A 343 -3.00 8.98 3.38
CA GLN A 343 -2.88 9.04 1.93
C GLN A 343 -3.71 7.97 1.20
N GLY A 344 -4.50 7.18 1.92
CA GLY A 344 -5.41 6.17 1.39
C GLY A 344 -4.76 4.81 1.11
N ALA A 345 -3.54 4.56 1.61
CA ALA A 345 -2.85 3.30 1.38
C ALA A 345 -3.44 2.12 2.19
N ASP A 346 -4.21 2.42 3.22
CA ASP A 346 -4.89 1.43 4.07
C ASP A 346 -5.85 0.52 3.31
N VAL A 347 -6.51 1.03 2.26
CA VAL A 347 -7.47 0.25 1.46
C VAL A 347 -6.83 -0.92 0.71
N PHE A 348 -5.53 -0.85 0.46
CA PHE A 348 -4.79 -1.90 -0.24
C PHE A 348 -4.46 -3.11 0.65
N PHE A 349 -4.35 -2.89 1.98
CA PHE A 349 -3.95 -3.94 2.89
C PHE A 349 -5.14 -4.70 3.48
N GLY A 350 -5.04 -6.03 3.52
CA GLY A 350 -6.07 -6.92 4.04
C GLY A 350 -6.19 -8.23 3.27
N GLU A 351 -7.21 -9.00 3.62
CA GLU A 351 -7.52 -10.29 3.02
C GLU A 351 -8.85 -10.26 2.23
N PRO A 352 -9.06 -11.18 1.27
CA PRO A 352 -8.09 -12.15 0.78
C PRO A 352 -7.00 -11.47 -0.07
N GLU A 353 -5.77 -11.94 0.10
CA GLU A 353 -4.62 -11.49 -0.71
C GLU A 353 -4.76 -12.01 -2.14
N ILE A 354 -4.43 -11.16 -3.13
CA ILE A 354 -4.43 -11.55 -4.53
C ILE A 354 -3.23 -12.47 -4.83
N ASP A 355 -3.49 -13.56 -5.53
CA ASP A 355 -2.44 -14.40 -6.08
C ASP A 355 -1.98 -13.80 -7.41
N THR A 356 -0.71 -13.38 -7.50
CA THR A 356 -0.17 -12.76 -8.73
C THR A 356 -0.13 -13.72 -9.91
N ALA A 357 -0.22 -15.04 -9.69
CA ALA A 357 -0.40 -16.03 -10.75
C ALA A 357 -1.74 -15.83 -11.50
N ASP A 358 -2.75 -15.24 -10.88
CA ASP A 358 -4.03 -14.93 -11.51
C ASP A 358 -3.92 -13.86 -12.62
N PHE A 359 -2.80 -13.13 -12.71
CA PHE A 359 -2.51 -12.23 -13.83
C PHE A 359 -1.87 -12.94 -15.04
N ILE A 360 -1.52 -14.24 -14.91
CA ILE A 360 -0.83 -15.01 -15.95
C ILE A 360 -1.77 -16.09 -16.51
N ARG A 361 -2.99 -15.69 -16.86
CA ARG A 361 -4.02 -16.62 -17.34
C ARG A 361 -4.31 -16.43 -18.81
N LEU A 362 -4.71 -17.53 -19.44
CA LEU A 362 -5.24 -17.56 -20.80
C LEU A 362 -6.75 -17.80 -20.75
N ASP A 363 -7.44 -17.28 -21.73
CA ASP A 363 -8.85 -17.62 -21.94
C ASP A 363 -8.98 -19.04 -22.58
N PRO A 364 -10.18 -19.62 -22.66
CA PRO A 364 -10.37 -20.92 -23.28
C PRO A 364 -9.96 -21.02 -24.76
N SER A 365 -9.84 -19.88 -25.46
CA SER A 365 -9.40 -19.82 -26.85
C SER A 365 -7.87 -19.76 -26.98
N GLY A 366 -7.14 -19.67 -25.86
CA GLY A 366 -5.68 -19.55 -25.81
C GLY A 366 -5.17 -18.12 -25.92
N LYS A 367 -6.03 -17.10 -25.90
CA LYS A 367 -5.64 -15.69 -25.83
C LYS A 367 -5.20 -15.32 -24.42
N GLY A 368 -4.25 -14.41 -24.30
CA GLY A 368 -3.87 -13.84 -23.01
C GLY A 368 -5.00 -12.98 -22.43
N ILE A 369 -5.36 -13.21 -21.16
CA ILE A 369 -6.31 -12.33 -20.47
C ILE A 369 -5.63 -11.00 -20.17
N VAL A 370 -6.34 -9.91 -20.45
CA VAL A 370 -5.92 -8.56 -20.10
C VAL A 370 -6.47 -8.21 -18.72
N SER A 371 -5.59 -8.09 -17.75
CA SER A 371 -5.90 -7.59 -16.41
C SER A 371 -5.84 -6.07 -16.45
N LEU A 372 -7.00 -5.42 -16.45
CA LEU A 372 -7.10 -3.97 -16.49
C LEU A 372 -7.37 -3.42 -15.10
N LEU A 373 -6.37 -2.76 -14.53
CA LEU A 373 -6.50 -2.09 -13.26
C LEU A 373 -7.04 -0.68 -13.47
N GLU A 374 -8.31 -0.47 -13.15
CA GLU A 374 -8.92 0.85 -13.13
C GLU A 374 -8.63 1.54 -11.80
N VAL A 375 -7.97 2.69 -11.86
CA VAL A 375 -7.57 3.45 -10.68
C VAL A 375 -8.05 4.91 -10.75
N PRO A 376 -9.37 5.12 -10.77
CA PRO A 376 -9.93 6.46 -10.78
C PRO A 376 -9.48 7.21 -9.51
N GLY A 377 -8.89 8.38 -9.68
CA GLY A 377 -8.45 9.20 -8.55
C GLY A 377 -7.05 8.93 -8.02
N VAL A 378 -6.31 7.95 -8.55
CA VAL A 378 -4.90 7.69 -8.19
C VAL A 378 -4.00 8.92 -8.40
N GLN A 379 -4.37 9.83 -9.30
CA GLN A 379 -3.67 11.11 -9.43
C GLN A 379 -3.58 11.88 -8.10
N ASN A 380 -4.54 11.65 -7.19
CA ASN A 380 -4.61 12.23 -5.86
C ASN A 380 -3.95 11.33 -4.78
N GLN A 381 -3.60 10.09 -5.12
CA GLN A 381 -3.02 9.10 -4.21
C GLN A 381 -1.81 8.38 -4.84
N PRO A 382 -0.77 9.12 -5.26
CA PRO A 382 0.38 8.53 -5.95
C PRO A 382 1.13 7.50 -5.09
N ALA A 383 1.12 7.67 -3.76
CA ALA A 383 1.73 6.73 -2.83
C ALA A 383 1.07 5.34 -2.89
N LEU A 384 -0.25 5.26 -2.93
CA LEU A 384 -0.98 4.00 -3.06
C LEU A 384 -0.59 3.24 -4.34
N TYR A 385 -0.57 3.96 -5.46
CA TYR A 385 -0.24 3.38 -6.77
C TYR A 385 1.20 2.86 -6.84
N SER A 386 2.16 3.67 -6.39
CA SER A 386 3.57 3.26 -6.37
C SER A 386 3.81 2.09 -5.43
N THR A 387 3.16 2.07 -4.28
CA THR A 387 3.21 0.97 -3.30
C THR A 387 2.72 -0.34 -3.90
N PHE A 388 1.54 -0.32 -4.50
CA PHE A 388 0.97 -1.48 -5.17
C PHE A 388 1.92 -2.03 -6.25
N LEU A 389 2.43 -1.16 -7.12
CA LEU A 389 3.32 -1.59 -8.20
C LEU A 389 4.63 -2.18 -7.70
N MET A 390 5.21 -1.60 -6.65
CA MET A 390 6.42 -2.18 -6.03
C MET A 390 6.16 -3.58 -5.51
N TRP A 391 5.06 -3.76 -4.78
CA TRP A 391 4.68 -5.07 -4.26
C TRP A 391 4.46 -6.07 -5.40
N LEU A 392 3.65 -5.70 -6.39
CA LEU A 392 3.33 -6.57 -7.52
C LEU A 392 4.58 -7.03 -8.28
N LEU A 393 5.49 -6.10 -8.59
CA LEU A 393 6.72 -6.44 -9.30
C LEU A 393 7.68 -7.27 -8.43
N ALA A 394 7.73 -7.00 -7.12
CA ALA A 394 8.56 -7.76 -6.19
C ALA A 394 8.00 -9.17 -5.98
N ASP A 395 6.71 -9.32 -5.83
CA ASP A 395 6.06 -10.62 -5.68
C ASP A 395 6.24 -11.49 -6.91
N LEU A 396 6.01 -10.95 -8.10
CA LEU A 396 6.27 -11.65 -9.37
C LEU A 396 7.75 -12.01 -9.54
N PHE A 397 8.66 -11.14 -9.14
CA PHE A 397 10.09 -11.44 -9.19
C PHE A 397 10.45 -12.63 -8.29
N ASN A 398 9.85 -12.73 -7.11
CA ASN A 398 10.09 -13.81 -6.15
C ASN A 398 9.41 -15.12 -6.54
N THR A 399 8.19 -15.05 -7.09
CA THR A 399 7.34 -16.22 -7.35
C THR A 399 7.62 -16.86 -8.72
N LEU A 400 7.94 -16.06 -9.74
CA LEU A 400 8.16 -16.58 -11.09
C LEU A 400 9.53 -17.30 -11.22
N PRO A 401 9.56 -18.45 -11.91
CA PRO A 401 10.80 -19.12 -12.24
C PRO A 401 11.60 -18.33 -13.28
N GLU A 402 12.91 -18.48 -13.28
CA GLU A 402 13.74 -17.96 -14.36
C GLU A 402 13.53 -18.75 -15.65
N VAL A 403 13.32 -18.05 -16.76
CA VAL A 403 12.98 -18.67 -18.05
C VAL A 403 13.98 -18.32 -19.17
N GLY A 404 14.96 -17.46 -18.88
CA GLY A 404 15.93 -17.00 -19.89
C GLY A 404 15.30 -16.09 -20.94
N ASP A 405 15.61 -16.33 -22.22
CA ASP A 405 15.04 -15.61 -23.37
C ASP A 405 13.95 -16.50 -24.04
N PRO A 406 12.67 -16.39 -23.61
CA PRO A 406 11.57 -17.18 -24.16
C PRO A 406 11.15 -16.62 -25.54
N GLU A 407 10.52 -17.46 -26.38
CA GLU A 407 9.95 -17.04 -27.68
C GLU A 407 8.89 -15.94 -27.54
N LYS A 408 8.17 -15.92 -26.43
CA LYS A 408 7.20 -14.89 -26.06
C LYS A 408 7.24 -14.64 -24.55
N PRO A 409 6.95 -13.43 -24.08
CA PRO A 409 6.93 -13.13 -22.65
C PRO A 409 5.84 -13.92 -21.92
N LYS A 410 6.05 -14.14 -20.62
CA LYS A 410 5.05 -14.72 -19.71
C LYS A 410 3.95 -13.73 -19.36
N LEU A 411 4.31 -12.46 -19.26
CA LEU A 411 3.43 -11.36 -18.90
C LEU A 411 4.05 -10.05 -19.40
N VAL A 412 3.20 -9.12 -19.84
CA VAL A 412 3.64 -7.76 -20.18
C VAL A 412 2.84 -6.75 -19.39
N PHE A 413 3.56 -5.86 -18.71
CA PHE A 413 3.00 -4.71 -17.99
C PHE A 413 2.99 -3.45 -18.84
N PHE A 414 1.89 -2.72 -18.77
CA PHE A 414 1.79 -1.35 -19.29
C PHE A 414 1.39 -0.42 -18.16
N PHE A 415 2.26 0.56 -17.87
CA PHE A 415 2.03 1.58 -16.87
C PHE A 415 1.75 2.90 -17.56
N ASP A 416 0.47 3.26 -17.67
CA ASP A 416 0.07 4.57 -18.20
C ASP A 416 0.38 5.67 -17.19
N GLU A 417 0.61 6.88 -17.70
CA GLU A 417 1.05 8.05 -16.93
C GLU A 417 2.22 7.75 -15.98
N ALA A 418 3.24 7.06 -16.52
CA ALA A 418 4.38 6.57 -15.73
C ALA A 418 5.08 7.65 -14.90
N HIS A 419 4.91 8.93 -15.22
CA HIS A 419 5.42 10.03 -14.42
C HIS A 419 4.89 10.03 -12.98
N LEU A 420 3.70 9.45 -12.73
CA LEU A 420 3.12 9.35 -11.39
C LEU A 420 3.90 8.38 -10.49
N LEU A 421 4.58 7.38 -11.07
CA LEU A 421 5.43 6.45 -10.33
C LEU A 421 6.71 7.10 -9.81
N PHE A 422 7.21 8.08 -10.55
CA PHE A 422 8.53 8.65 -10.29
C PHE A 422 8.46 10.03 -9.64
N ARG A 423 7.27 10.65 -9.62
CA ARG A 423 7.04 11.94 -8.97
C ARG A 423 7.20 11.77 -7.46
N ASP A 424 8.02 12.62 -6.85
CA ASP A 424 8.24 12.67 -5.40
C ASP A 424 8.77 11.36 -4.79
N ALA A 425 9.24 10.43 -5.64
CA ALA A 425 9.77 9.14 -5.22
C ALA A 425 11.11 9.31 -4.49
N SER A 426 11.30 8.56 -3.40
CA SER A 426 12.58 8.53 -2.68
C SER A 426 13.68 7.91 -3.55
N LYS A 427 14.95 8.25 -3.29
CA LYS A 427 16.08 7.66 -4.02
C LYS A 427 16.13 6.14 -3.88
N ASP A 428 15.79 5.64 -2.70
CA ASP A 428 15.80 4.20 -2.41
C ASP A 428 14.68 3.47 -3.18
N PHE A 429 13.50 4.11 -3.28
CA PHE A 429 12.42 3.63 -4.12
C PHE A 429 12.82 3.53 -5.60
N LEU A 430 13.44 4.61 -6.14
CA LEU A 430 13.92 4.62 -7.53
C LEU A 430 14.98 3.54 -7.78
N ALA A 431 15.90 3.35 -6.84
CA ALA A 431 16.92 2.29 -6.93
C ALA A 431 16.28 0.90 -6.95
N GLN A 432 15.28 0.65 -6.10
CA GLN A 432 14.55 -0.62 -6.04
C GLN A 432 13.79 -0.90 -7.35
N ILE A 433 13.03 0.08 -7.86
CA ILE A 433 12.32 -0.06 -9.15
C ILE A 433 13.32 -0.32 -10.29
N THR A 434 14.40 0.44 -10.35
CA THR A 434 15.44 0.25 -11.40
C THR A 434 16.02 -1.15 -11.35
N GLN A 435 16.34 -1.65 -10.15
CA GLN A 435 16.84 -3.00 -9.97
C GLN A 435 15.82 -4.06 -10.38
N THR A 436 14.57 -3.90 -9.96
CA THR A 436 13.48 -4.84 -10.29
C THR A 436 13.25 -4.87 -11.81
N VAL A 437 13.13 -3.72 -12.46
CA VAL A 437 12.96 -3.62 -13.92
C VAL A 437 14.12 -4.34 -14.64
N ARG A 438 15.36 -4.15 -14.19
CA ARG A 438 16.52 -4.81 -14.80
C ARG A 438 16.50 -6.34 -14.65
N LEU A 439 16.06 -6.84 -13.50
CA LEU A 439 16.14 -8.26 -13.17
C LEU A 439 14.93 -9.07 -13.61
N ILE A 440 13.73 -8.48 -13.63
CA ILE A 440 12.48 -9.20 -13.92
C ILE A 440 12.42 -9.74 -15.37
N ARG A 441 13.28 -9.22 -16.24
CA ARG A 441 13.46 -9.74 -17.59
C ARG A 441 13.78 -11.23 -17.59
N SER A 442 14.64 -11.73 -16.69
CA SER A 442 15.00 -13.14 -16.58
C SER A 442 13.82 -14.03 -16.23
N LYS A 443 12.74 -13.46 -15.70
CA LYS A 443 11.48 -14.13 -15.40
C LYS A 443 10.51 -14.16 -16.60
N GLY A 444 10.91 -13.58 -17.73
CA GLY A 444 10.10 -13.48 -18.94
C GLY A 444 9.03 -12.39 -18.88
N VAL A 445 9.20 -11.40 -18.02
CA VAL A 445 8.24 -10.29 -17.85
C VAL A 445 8.71 -9.04 -18.57
N GLY A 446 7.84 -8.47 -19.41
CA GLY A 446 8.04 -7.18 -20.07
C GLY A 446 7.41 -6.02 -19.30
N ILE A 447 8.03 -4.85 -19.30
CA ILE A 447 7.49 -3.64 -18.70
C ILE A 447 7.53 -2.51 -19.73
N PHE A 448 6.40 -1.88 -19.98
CA PHE A 448 6.27 -0.74 -20.86
C PHE A 448 5.74 0.46 -20.09
N PHE A 449 6.51 1.53 -20.08
CA PHE A 449 6.08 2.81 -19.52
C PHE A 449 5.44 3.66 -20.60
N VAL A 450 4.27 4.22 -20.30
CA VAL A 450 3.56 5.15 -21.18
C VAL A 450 3.56 6.53 -20.52
N THR A 451 4.06 7.55 -21.20
CA THR A 451 4.20 8.90 -20.62
C THR A 451 4.15 10.00 -21.67
N GLN A 452 4.09 11.25 -21.23
CA GLN A 452 4.04 12.39 -22.14
C GLN A 452 5.40 12.75 -22.72
N THR A 453 6.46 12.55 -21.96
CA THR A 453 7.83 12.85 -22.41
C THR A 453 8.82 11.85 -21.80
N PRO A 454 9.88 11.43 -22.54
CA PRO A 454 10.89 10.52 -22.00
C PRO A 454 11.58 11.03 -20.73
N LYS A 455 11.67 12.34 -20.53
CA LYS A 455 12.28 12.96 -19.33
C LYS A 455 11.53 12.64 -18.03
N ASP A 456 10.28 12.20 -18.12
CA ASP A 456 9.47 11.82 -16.96
C ASP A 456 9.92 10.51 -16.30
N VAL A 457 10.72 9.72 -17.04
CA VAL A 457 11.28 8.45 -16.56
C VAL A 457 12.75 8.68 -16.19
N PRO A 458 13.19 8.26 -15.00
CA PRO A 458 14.59 8.37 -14.59
C PRO A 458 15.55 7.75 -15.59
N GLY A 459 16.72 8.39 -15.79
CA GLY A 459 17.69 7.95 -16.79
C GLY A 459 18.18 6.51 -16.61
N GLU A 460 18.30 6.06 -15.37
CA GLU A 460 18.69 4.67 -15.04
C GLU A 460 17.63 3.65 -15.47
N VAL A 461 16.33 4.00 -15.35
CA VAL A 461 15.22 3.18 -15.84
C VAL A 461 15.17 3.23 -17.37
N LEU A 462 15.27 4.44 -17.98
CA LEU A 462 15.30 4.60 -19.44
C LEU A 462 16.37 3.75 -20.11
N ALA A 463 17.53 3.59 -19.47
CA ALA A 463 18.64 2.76 -19.97
C ALA A 463 18.28 1.26 -20.07
N GLN A 464 17.23 0.80 -19.39
CA GLN A 464 16.77 -0.58 -19.45
C GLN A 464 15.69 -0.81 -20.54
N LEU A 465 15.17 0.26 -21.15
CA LEU A 465 14.05 0.18 -22.09
C LEU A 465 14.56 -0.01 -23.52
N GLY A 466 14.51 -1.25 -24.01
CA GLY A 466 15.04 -1.64 -25.30
C GLY A 466 14.16 -1.25 -26.49
N SER A 467 12.85 -1.07 -26.27
CA SER A 467 11.88 -0.69 -27.30
C SER A 467 11.37 0.72 -27.07
N ARG A 468 11.29 1.52 -28.13
CA ARG A 468 10.80 2.90 -28.06
C ARG A 468 9.81 3.19 -29.17
N VAL A 469 8.63 3.69 -28.79
CA VAL A 469 7.58 4.20 -29.67
C VAL A 469 7.37 5.66 -29.29
N GLN A 470 7.92 6.57 -30.06
CA GLN A 470 7.90 7.98 -29.78
C GLN A 470 6.93 8.70 -30.70
N HIS A 471 5.80 9.11 -30.16
CA HIS A 471 4.85 10.01 -30.82
C HIS A 471 5.35 11.45 -30.78
N ALA A 472 4.60 12.34 -31.43
CA ALA A 472 4.94 13.76 -31.52
C ALA A 472 5.26 14.35 -30.14
N LEU A 473 6.31 15.16 -30.10
CA LEU A 473 6.68 16.02 -29.00
C LEU A 473 6.32 17.47 -29.32
N ARG A 474 5.95 18.24 -28.32
CA ARG A 474 5.74 19.68 -28.45
C ARG A 474 6.94 20.41 -27.84
N ALA A 475 7.48 21.37 -28.57
CA ALA A 475 8.64 22.16 -28.13
C ALA A 475 8.24 23.63 -28.07
N PHE A 476 7.33 24.00 -27.16
CA PHE A 476 6.83 25.37 -27.05
C PHE A 476 7.67 26.23 -26.10
N THR A 477 8.41 25.63 -25.20
CA THR A 477 9.27 26.32 -24.23
C THR A 477 10.74 25.98 -24.47
N PRO A 478 11.70 26.83 -24.00
CA PRO A 478 13.13 26.48 -24.05
C PRO A 478 13.46 25.14 -23.38
N ASP A 479 12.75 24.77 -22.29
CA ASP A 479 12.93 23.50 -21.62
C ASP A 479 12.41 22.32 -22.44
N ASP A 480 11.31 22.51 -23.19
CA ASP A 480 10.83 21.51 -24.14
C ASP A 480 11.82 21.30 -25.29
N ALA A 481 12.38 22.38 -25.83
CA ALA A 481 13.41 22.31 -26.88
C ALA A 481 14.68 21.58 -26.40
N LYS A 482 15.10 21.82 -25.15
CA LYS A 482 16.19 21.09 -24.51
C LYS A 482 15.87 19.60 -24.34
N ALA A 483 14.64 19.27 -23.87
CA ALA A 483 14.17 17.91 -23.72
C ALA A 483 14.08 17.17 -25.07
N LEU A 484 13.58 17.84 -26.12
CA LEU A 484 13.57 17.31 -27.48
C LEU A 484 14.99 16.98 -27.97
N LYS A 485 15.94 17.91 -27.82
CA LYS A 485 17.35 17.68 -28.20
C LYS A 485 17.97 16.50 -27.44
N ALA A 486 17.71 16.40 -26.13
CA ALA A 486 18.15 15.28 -25.32
C ALA A 486 17.52 13.95 -25.79
N THR A 487 16.24 13.95 -26.13
CA THR A 487 15.56 12.77 -26.69
C THR A 487 16.18 12.35 -28.02
N VAL A 488 16.35 13.27 -28.96
CA VAL A 488 16.95 13.01 -30.28
C VAL A 488 18.34 12.38 -30.15
N SER A 489 19.17 12.90 -29.23
CA SER A 489 20.54 12.40 -29.03
C SER A 489 20.64 10.95 -28.56
N THR A 490 19.52 10.35 -28.13
CA THR A 490 19.47 8.95 -27.67
C THR A 490 19.08 7.95 -28.77
N TYR A 491 18.76 8.43 -29.98
CA TYR A 491 18.46 7.57 -31.12
C TYR A 491 19.70 7.21 -31.93
N PRO A 492 19.71 6.03 -32.58
CA PRO A 492 20.72 5.72 -33.58
C PRO A 492 20.74 6.77 -34.71
N THR A 493 21.90 6.90 -35.38
CA THR A 493 22.00 7.74 -36.57
C THR A 493 21.05 7.24 -37.66
N SER A 494 20.27 8.15 -38.23
CA SER A 494 19.25 7.86 -39.23
C SER A 494 19.30 8.90 -40.37
N GLY A 495 18.65 8.60 -41.48
CA GLY A 495 18.44 9.55 -42.58
C GLY A 495 17.43 10.65 -42.29
N TYR A 496 16.84 10.68 -41.10
CA TYR A 496 15.87 11.69 -40.70
C TYR A 496 16.50 12.83 -39.90
N GLU A 497 16.01 14.05 -40.12
CA GLU A 497 16.16 15.14 -39.16
C GLU A 497 15.15 14.96 -38.00
N LEU A 498 15.52 14.09 -37.04
CA LEU A 498 14.62 13.63 -35.99
C LEU A 498 13.98 14.75 -35.16
N GLY A 499 14.66 15.90 -35.00
CA GLY A 499 14.10 17.04 -34.30
C GLY A 499 12.88 17.61 -35.03
N GLU A 500 12.91 17.70 -36.35
CA GLU A 500 11.79 18.15 -37.18
C GLU A 500 10.70 17.09 -37.27
N VAL A 501 11.10 15.83 -37.50
CA VAL A 501 10.15 14.71 -37.57
C VAL A 501 9.34 14.61 -36.29
N LEU A 502 9.97 14.59 -35.11
CA LEU A 502 9.28 14.44 -33.83
C LEU A 502 8.32 15.60 -33.50
N THR A 503 8.50 16.77 -34.10
CA THR A 503 7.58 17.90 -33.92
C THR A 503 6.46 17.95 -34.95
N SER A 504 6.62 17.23 -36.09
CA SER A 504 5.69 17.23 -37.23
C SER A 504 4.83 15.96 -37.36
N LEU A 505 5.10 14.91 -36.58
CA LEU A 505 4.34 13.65 -36.61
C LEU A 505 2.83 13.89 -36.51
N GLY A 506 2.09 13.23 -37.37
CA GLY A 506 0.63 13.21 -37.34
C GLY A 506 0.06 12.35 -36.22
N THR A 507 -1.24 12.51 -35.92
CA THR A 507 -1.93 11.64 -34.95
C THR A 507 -1.91 10.18 -35.41
N GLY A 508 -1.43 9.30 -34.54
CA GLY A 508 -1.23 7.88 -34.83
C GLY A 508 -0.01 7.60 -35.69
N GLU A 509 0.97 8.49 -35.68
CA GLU A 509 2.31 8.27 -36.21
C GLU A 509 3.31 8.31 -35.07
N ALA A 510 4.40 7.55 -35.22
CA ALA A 510 5.48 7.51 -34.25
C ALA A 510 6.81 7.17 -34.90
N VAL A 511 7.88 7.61 -34.28
CA VAL A 511 9.23 7.10 -34.53
C VAL A 511 9.40 5.82 -33.69
N VAL A 512 9.65 4.70 -34.36
CA VAL A 512 9.83 3.39 -33.74
C VAL A 512 11.29 2.96 -33.85
N THR A 513 11.85 2.47 -32.76
CA THR A 513 13.10 1.74 -32.71
C THR A 513 13.01 0.67 -31.63
N VAL A 514 13.45 -0.54 -31.93
CA VAL A 514 13.35 -1.68 -31.04
C VAL A 514 14.68 -2.43 -31.03
N MET A 515 14.91 -3.24 -30.02
CA MET A 515 16.02 -4.18 -30.10
C MET A 515 15.65 -5.33 -31.05
N ASN A 516 16.56 -5.72 -31.91
CA ASN A 516 16.40 -6.93 -32.68
C ASN A 516 16.72 -8.17 -31.82
N GLU A 517 16.53 -9.36 -32.39
CA GLU A 517 16.78 -10.64 -31.72
C GLU A 517 18.24 -10.77 -31.22
N LYS A 518 19.18 -10.11 -31.89
CA LYS A 518 20.63 -10.10 -31.55
C LYS A 518 20.97 -9.04 -30.48
N GLY A 519 19.97 -8.28 -29.99
CA GLY A 519 20.19 -7.24 -28.99
C GLY A 519 20.73 -5.91 -29.53
N ALA A 520 20.81 -5.73 -30.84
CA ALA A 520 21.20 -4.47 -31.46
C ALA A 520 19.93 -3.60 -31.71
N PRO A 521 20.02 -2.26 -31.62
CA PRO A 521 18.91 -1.41 -32.00
C PRO A 521 18.58 -1.53 -33.49
N SER A 522 17.27 -1.59 -33.80
CA SER A 522 16.80 -1.51 -35.19
C SER A 522 17.04 -0.12 -35.78
N PRO A 523 17.06 0.03 -37.11
CA PRO A 523 17.00 1.36 -37.71
C PRO A 523 15.79 2.17 -37.22
N VAL A 524 15.95 3.48 -37.16
CA VAL A 524 14.86 4.38 -36.79
C VAL A 524 13.83 4.39 -37.91
N ALA A 525 12.55 4.16 -37.58
CA ALA A 525 11.47 4.11 -38.56
C ALA A 525 10.33 5.08 -38.20
N TRP A 526 10.09 6.10 -39.03
CA TRP A 526 8.86 6.88 -38.96
C TRP A 526 7.72 5.99 -39.45
N THR A 527 6.78 5.68 -38.56
CA THR A 527 5.76 4.65 -38.77
C THR A 527 4.37 5.25 -38.65
N ARG A 528 3.51 5.01 -39.64
CA ARG A 528 2.07 5.20 -39.49
C ARG A 528 1.51 3.94 -38.83
N LEU A 529 1.07 4.10 -37.57
CA LEU A 529 0.71 2.97 -36.71
C LEU A 529 -0.64 2.38 -37.08
N ARG A 530 -0.78 1.08 -36.82
CA ARG A 530 -2.02 0.33 -36.97
C ARG A 530 -3.12 0.89 -36.07
N ALA A 531 -4.36 0.75 -36.55
CA ALA A 531 -5.52 1.06 -35.75
C ALA A 531 -5.87 -0.14 -34.86
N PRO A 532 -6.27 0.08 -33.60
CA PRO A 532 -6.79 -0.98 -32.73
C PRO A 532 -8.07 -1.57 -33.28
N GLN A 533 -8.35 -2.82 -32.92
CA GLN A 533 -9.55 -3.57 -33.35
C GLN A 533 -10.73 -3.42 -32.36
N GLY A 534 -10.42 -3.09 -31.10
CA GLY A 534 -11.41 -2.76 -30.09
C GLY A 534 -11.97 -1.34 -30.22
N LEU A 535 -12.96 -1.05 -29.41
CA LEU A 535 -13.60 0.25 -29.35
C LEU A 535 -12.58 1.32 -28.91
N MET A 536 -12.53 2.44 -29.64
CA MET A 536 -11.60 3.53 -29.35
C MET A 536 -12.12 4.53 -28.30
N SER A 537 -13.32 4.35 -27.78
CA SER A 537 -13.85 5.05 -26.61
C SER A 537 -13.93 4.07 -25.44
N PRO A 538 -14.11 4.53 -24.20
CA PRO A 538 -14.36 3.65 -23.07
C PRO A 538 -15.56 2.72 -23.34
N SER A 539 -15.50 1.48 -22.84
CA SER A 539 -16.64 0.58 -22.84
C SER A 539 -17.78 1.14 -21.99
N ALA A 540 -19.03 0.78 -22.34
CA ALA A 540 -20.17 1.18 -21.53
C ALA A 540 -20.08 0.59 -20.11
N ASP A 541 -20.47 1.36 -19.11
CA ASP A 541 -20.47 0.94 -17.70
C ASP A 541 -21.18 -0.40 -17.48
N THR A 542 -22.30 -0.63 -18.19
CA THR A 542 -23.06 -1.88 -18.11
C THR A 542 -22.28 -3.09 -18.64
N ALA A 543 -21.42 -2.90 -19.64
CA ALA A 543 -20.56 -3.95 -20.16
C ALA A 543 -19.42 -4.27 -19.18
N ILE A 544 -18.83 -3.24 -18.57
CA ILE A 544 -17.81 -3.38 -17.51
C ILE A 544 -18.41 -4.13 -16.31
N ASP A 545 -19.56 -3.69 -15.80
CA ASP A 545 -20.23 -4.30 -14.66
C ASP A 545 -20.61 -5.78 -14.94
N ALA A 546 -21.05 -6.10 -16.17
CA ALA A 546 -21.33 -7.47 -16.58
C ALA A 546 -20.06 -8.34 -16.63
N ALA A 547 -18.94 -7.79 -17.12
CA ALA A 547 -17.65 -8.49 -17.15
C ALA A 547 -17.13 -8.77 -15.75
N ILE A 548 -17.23 -7.80 -14.83
CA ILE A 548 -16.87 -7.96 -13.41
C ILE A 548 -17.71 -9.05 -12.76
N ALA A 549 -19.04 -9.02 -12.96
CA ALA A 549 -19.94 -10.02 -12.39
C ALA A 549 -19.69 -11.44 -12.92
N ALA A 550 -19.19 -11.56 -14.16
CA ALA A 550 -18.85 -12.84 -14.79
C ALA A 550 -17.43 -13.34 -14.40
N SER A 551 -16.60 -12.53 -13.78
CA SER A 551 -15.24 -12.92 -13.43
C SER A 551 -15.24 -14.02 -12.35
N PRO A 552 -14.53 -15.14 -12.57
CA PRO A 552 -14.37 -16.18 -11.56
C PRO A 552 -13.59 -15.68 -10.32
N LEU A 553 -12.82 -14.62 -10.48
CA LEU A 553 -12.01 -14.03 -9.40
C LEU A 553 -12.87 -13.21 -8.42
N LEU A 554 -14.03 -12.71 -8.86
CA LEU A 554 -14.92 -11.96 -7.96
C LEU A 554 -15.42 -12.84 -6.80
N ALA A 555 -15.70 -14.12 -7.06
CA ALA A 555 -16.09 -15.06 -6.01
C ALA A 555 -14.97 -15.29 -4.97
N ARG A 556 -13.70 -15.23 -5.40
CA ARG A 556 -12.52 -15.47 -4.54
C ARG A 556 -12.09 -14.21 -3.77
N TYR A 557 -12.13 -13.05 -4.42
CA TYR A 557 -11.52 -11.83 -3.89
C TYR A 557 -12.54 -10.72 -3.56
N GLY A 558 -13.80 -10.87 -3.97
CA GLY A 558 -14.81 -9.81 -3.87
C GLY A 558 -15.17 -9.43 -2.45
N THR A 559 -15.24 -10.42 -1.53
CA THR A 559 -15.62 -10.19 -0.14
C THR A 559 -14.37 -10.10 0.74
N PRO A 560 -14.17 -8.98 1.48
CA PRO A 560 -13.12 -8.92 2.49
C PRO A 560 -13.30 -10.00 3.55
N VAL A 561 -12.21 -10.58 4.01
CA VAL A 561 -12.16 -11.52 5.13
C VAL A 561 -11.52 -10.81 6.31
N ASP A 562 -12.29 -10.70 7.40
CA ASP A 562 -11.82 -10.17 8.67
C ASP A 562 -11.68 -11.34 9.64
N ARG A 563 -10.46 -11.80 9.87
CA ARG A 563 -10.12 -12.85 10.81
C ARG A 563 -9.34 -12.27 11.97
N GLU A 564 -9.29 -13.00 13.07
CA GLU A 564 -8.48 -12.64 14.22
C GLU A 564 -7.03 -12.36 13.81
N SER A 565 -6.57 -11.14 14.09
CA SER A 565 -5.28 -10.60 13.68
C SER A 565 -4.44 -10.17 14.88
N ALA A 566 -3.26 -9.63 14.63
CA ALA A 566 -2.37 -9.14 15.68
C ALA A 566 -3.04 -8.12 16.61
N ARG A 567 -3.91 -7.28 16.09
CA ARG A 567 -4.64 -6.26 16.86
C ARG A 567 -5.58 -6.89 17.88
N GLU A 568 -6.42 -7.83 17.47
CA GLU A 568 -7.38 -8.51 18.33
C GLU A 568 -6.66 -9.34 19.41
N ILE A 569 -5.64 -10.12 19.00
CA ILE A 569 -4.84 -10.96 19.91
C ILE A 569 -4.16 -10.10 20.99
N LEU A 570 -3.53 -8.99 20.60
CA LEU A 570 -2.86 -8.09 21.54
C LEU A 570 -3.86 -7.35 22.43
N THR A 571 -5.01 -6.95 21.92
CA THR A 571 -6.07 -6.35 22.70
C THR A 571 -6.56 -7.29 23.78
N ALA A 572 -6.86 -8.55 23.43
CA ALA A 572 -7.25 -9.58 24.38
C ALA A 572 -6.16 -9.84 25.44
N LYS A 573 -4.89 -9.93 25.01
CA LYS A 573 -3.73 -10.11 25.92
C LYS A 573 -3.60 -8.96 26.92
N LEU A 574 -3.77 -7.71 26.47
CA LEU A 574 -3.74 -6.52 27.35
C LEU A 574 -4.94 -6.47 28.29
N GLU A 575 -6.13 -6.83 27.85
CA GLU A 575 -7.32 -6.91 28.70
C GLU A 575 -7.15 -7.96 29.79
N GLU A 576 -6.64 -9.15 29.45
CA GLU A 576 -6.33 -10.21 30.40
C GLU A 576 -5.29 -9.75 31.44
N ALA A 577 -4.21 -9.11 31.00
CA ALA A 577 -3.19 -8.55 31.87
C ALA A 577 -3.77 -7.48 32.81
N ASN A 578 -4.59 -6.59 32.30
CA ASN A 578 -5.28 -5.58 33.12
C ASN A 578 -6.22 -6.20 34.15
N GLN A 579 -7.00 -7.22 33.77
CA GLN A 579 -7.87 -7.93 34.71
C GLN A 579 -7.07 -8.64 35.79
N ALA A 580 -5.97 -9.28 35.42
CA ALA A 580 -5.05 -9.92 36.37
C ALA A 580 -4.42 -8.88 37.35
N ALA A 581 -4.00 -7.73 36.84
CA ALA A 581 -3.46 -6.64 37.66
C ALA A 581 -4.50 -6.08 38.64
N LEU A 582 -5.72 -5.83 38.19
CA LEU A 582 -6.84 -5.39 39.04
C LEU A 582 -7.19 -6.43 40.09
N ALA A 583 -7.19 -7.71 39.74
CA ALA A 583 -7.43 -8.81 40.69
C ALA A 583 -6.32 -8.90 41.75
N ALA A 584 -5.06 -8.74 41.34
CA ALA A 584 -3.91 -8.73 42.26
C ALA A 584 -3.94 -7.51 43.19
N GLU A 585 -4.29 -6.33 42.71
CA GLU A 585 -4.45 -5.12 43.54
C GLU A 585 -5.60 -5.27 44.54
N ALA A 586 -6.73 -5.82 44.11
CA ALA A 586 -7.88 -6.11 44.99
C ALA A 586 -7.51 -7.13 46.07
N GLU A 587 -6.72 -8.15 45.75
CA GLU A 587 -6.25 -9.14 46.72
C GLU A 587 -5.25 -8.51 47.72
N LEU A 588 -4.33 -7.68 47.25
CA LEU A 588 -3.39 -6.94 48.11
C LEU A 588 -4.14 -6.01 49.08
N GLU A 589 -5.19 -5.35 48.60
CA GLU A 589 -6.02 -4.47 49.42
C GLU A 589 -6.83 -5.27 50.47
N ARG A 590 -7.37 -6.44 50.10
CA ARG A 590 -8.01 -7.39 51.04
C ARG A 590 -7.04 -7.83 52.12
N GLN A 591 -5.78 -8.17 51.76
CA GLN A 591 -4.74 -8.56 52.69
C GLN A 591 -4.40 -7.40 53.66
N ARG A 592 -4.30 -6.16 53.16
CA ARG A 592 -4.07 -4.96 53.98
C ARG A 592 -5.22 -4.75 54.99
N ILE A 593 -6.48 -4.83 54.54
CA ILE A 593 -7.65 -4.71 55.39
C ILE A 593 -7.68 -5.82 56.45
N ALA A 594 -7.41 -7.06 56.07
CA ALA A 594 -7.35 -8.19 57.01
C ALA A 594 -6.23 -8.04 58.05
N ALA A 595 -5.05 -7.57 57.65
CA ALA A 595 -3.94 -7.30 58.57
C ALA A 595 -4.26 -6.16 59.54
N GLU A 596 -4.96 -5.11 59.11
CA GLU A 596 -5.38 -4.01 59.97
C GLU A 596 -6.45 -4.44 60.95
N LEU A 597 -7.44 -5.28 60.49
CA LEU A 597 -8.46 -5.87 61.36
C LEU A 597 -7.82 -6.80 62.42
N ALA A 598 -6.86 -7.63 62.02
CA ALA A 598 -6.13 -8.49 62.95
C ALA A 598 -5.35 -7.67 64.00
N LYS A 599 -4.73 -6.56 63.64
CA LYS A 599 -4.11 -5.63 64.59
C LYS A 599 -5.11 -5.01 65.57
N GLN A 600 -6.29 -4.59 65.06
CA GLN A 600 -7.32 -4.05 65.92
C GLN A 600 -7.88 -5.10 66.89
N GLN A 601 -8.09 -6.33 66.41
CA GLN A 601 -8.51 -7.44 67.28
C GLN A 601 -7.45 -7.78 68.34
N ALA A 602 -6.19 -7.86 67.97
CA ALA A 602 -5.09 -8.10 68.91
C ALA A 602 -4.95 -6.99 69.94
N ALA A 603 -5.23 -5.72 69.54
CA ALA A 603 -5.26 -4.59 70.47
C ALA A 603 -6.44 -4.65 71.44
N ALA A 604 -7.63 -5.05 70.93
CA ALA A 604 -8.85 -5.22 71.72
C ALA A 604 -8.67 -6.37 72.73
N ASP A 605 -8.10 -7.53 72.31
CA ASP A 605 -7.81 -8.67 73.18
C ASP A 605 -6.84 -8.32 74.29
N LYS A 606 -5.76 -7.55 73.93
CA LYS A 606 -4.84 -6.99 74.95
C LYS A 606 -5.54 -6.07 75.93
N ALA A 607 -6.45 -5.22 75.47
CA ALA A 607 -7.17 -4.28 76.32
C ALA A 607 -8.14 -5.07 77.25
N GLN A 608 -8.85 -6.09 76.71
CA GLN A 608 -9.69 -6.96 77.52
C GLN A 608 -8.88 -7.79 78.57
N ALA A 609 -7.77 -8.38 78.18
CA ALA A 609 -6.88 -9.09 79.12
C ALA A 609 -6.33 -8.15 80.20
N ALA A 610 -6.00 -6.91 79.89
CA ALA A 610 -5.56 -5.91 80.86
C ALA A 610 -6.68 -5.47 81.78
N ALA A 611 -7.93 -5.32 81.24
CA ALA A 611 -9.12 -5.02 82.05
C ALA A 611 -9.48 -6.18 83.00
N GLN A 612 -9.37 -7.44 82.51
CA GLN A 612 -9.62 -8.62 83.31
C GLN A 612 -8.59 -8.76 84.45
N LYS A 613 -7.31 -8.54 84.20
CA LYS A 613 -6.25 -8.50 85.21
C LYS A 613 -6.47 -7.41 86.27
N LYS A 614 -6.99 -6.23 85.84
CA LYS A 614 -7.35 -5.17 86.78
C LYS A 614 -8.54 -5.56 87.64
N ALA A 615 -9.59 -6.15 87.08
CA ALA A 615 -10.77 -6.63 87.77
C ALA A 615 -10.40 -7.76 88.75
N ASP A 616 -9.58 -8.73 88.38
CA ASP A 616 -9.09 -9.79 89.25
C ASP A 616 -8.26 -9.24 90.41
N ALA A 617 -7.38 -8.26 90.16
CA ALA A 617 -6.58 -7.60 91.19
C ALA A 617 -7.45 -6.78 92.17
N GLU A 618 -8.54 -6.17 91.69
CA GLU A 618 -9.48 -5.43 92.48
C GLU A 618 -10.35 -6.38 93.33
N TYR A 619 -10.76 -7.51 92.77
CA TYR A 619 -11.47 -8.58 93.47
C TYR A 619 -10.57 -9.22 94.57
N GLU A 620 -9.27 -9.51 94.31
CA GLU A 620 -8.35 -9.96 95.37
C GLU A 620 -8.16 -8.92 96.45
N ARG A 621 -8.12 -7.61 96.09
CA ARG A 621 -8.02 -6.52 97.05
C ARG A 621 -9.27 -6.39 97.95
N LEU A 622 -10.46 -6.64 97.40
CA LEU A 622 -11.72 -6.70 98.11
C LEU A 622 -11.74 -7.93 99.03
N LEU A 623 -11.33 -9.12 98.56
CA LEU A 623 -11.21 -10.32 99.40
C LEU A 623 -10.20 -10.14 100.52
N ARG A 624 -9.07 -9.48 100.33
CA ARG A 624 -8.14 -9.12 101.44
C ARG A 624 -8.68 -8.13 102.41
N LYS A 625 -9.55 -7.23 101.99
CA LYS A 625 -10.26 -6.28 102.89
C LYS A 625 -11.38 -6.99 103.71
N THR A 626 -12.05 -7.94 103.17
CA THR A 626 -13.07 -8.74 103.85
C THR A 626 -12.51 -9.77 104.82
N ALA A 627 -11.32 -10.33 104.53
CA ALA A 627 -10.62 -11.28 105.41
C ALA A 627 -9.96 -10.64 106.65
N GLY A 628 -9.88 -9.29 106.70
CA GLY A 628 -9.27 -8.53 107.80
C GLY A 628 -10.17 -8.03 108.92
N THR A 629 -11.48 -8.35 108.88
CA THR A 629 -12.45 -7.84 109.92
C THR A 629 -13.32 -8.97 110.48
N THR A 630 -12.71 -9.81 111.28
CA THR A 630 -13.45 -10.62 112.25
C THR A 630 -12.99 -10.21 113.63
N ARG A 631 -13.65 -9.21 114.15
CA ARG A 631 -13.89 -9.11 115.63
C ARG A 631 -15.07 -8.14 115.94
N ARG A 632 -16.15 -8.81 116.36
CA ARG A 632 -17.24 -8.25 117.24
C ARG A 632 -17.99 -7.00 116.82
N THR A 633 -19.26 -7.02 116.54
CA THR A 633 -20.38 -7.13 117.44
C THR A 633 -21.69 -6.95 116.67
N SER A 634 -22.69 -7.69 117.12
CA SER A 634 -24.12 -7.68 116.73
C SER A 634 -24.69 -6.31 116.51
N THR A 635 -25.52 -6.16 115.47
CA THR A 635 -26.97 -5.86 115.55
C THR A 635 -27.52 -5.63 114.13
N ARG A 636 -28.67 -6.22 113.94
CA ARG A 636 -29.70 -6.11 112.91
C ARG A 636 -29.67 -4.86 112.01
N SER A 637 -29.73 -4.96 110.73
CA SER A 637 -30.93 -4.69 109.91
C SER A 637 -30.60 -4.76 108.42
N SER A 638 -31.51 -5.40 107.71
CA SER A 638 -31.96 -5.32 106.31
C SER A 638 -30.95 -5.20 105.19
N SER A 639 -30.88 -6.29 104.50
CA SER A 639 -30.59 -6.60 103.13
C SER A 639 -30.68 -5.48 102.08
N LYS A 640 -29.59 -5.27 101.38
CA LYS A 640 -29.56 -5.09 99.91
C LYS A 640 -28.32 -5.79 99.37
N SER A 641 -28.49 -6.63 98.39
CA SER A 641 -27.45 -7.42 97.80
C SER A 641 -26.49 -6.53 97.00
N PRO A 642 -25.17 -6.88 97.00
CA PRO A 642 -24.17 -6.08 96.31
C PRO A 642 -24.25 -6.10 94.75
N LEU A 643 -25.24 -6.80 94.20
CA LEU A 643 -25.40 -6.96 92.77
C LEU A 643 -26.09 -5.81 92.07
N GLU A 644 -26.83 -4.98 92.83
CA GLU A 644 -27.54 -3.79 92.29
C GLU A 644 -26.66 -2.55 92.17
N GLU A 645 -25.53 -2.49 92.88
CA GLU A 645 -24.66 -1.30 92.89
C GLU A 645 -23.61 -1.36 91.72
N ILE A 646 -23.40 -2.50 91.13
CA ILE A 646 -22.50 -2.66 89.99
C ILE A 646 -23.19 -2.35 88.65
N LEU A 647 -24.50 -2.47 88.59
CA LEU A 647 -25.30 -2.19 87.38
C LEU A 647 -25.71 -0.71 87.24
N GLY A 648 -25.44 0.13 88.25
CA GLY A 648 -25.79 1.53 88.24
C GLY A 648 -24.63 2.53 87.96
N SER A 649 -23.41 2.06 87.74
CA SER A 649 -22.28 3.00 87.57
C SER A 649 -22.25 3.58 86.13
N LYS A 650 -22.00 4.89 86.09
CA LYS A 650 -21.90 5.68 84.87
C LYS A 650 -20.89 5.15 83.89
N ALA A 651 -19.98 4.20 84.28
CA ALA A 651 -18.95 3.61 83.45
C ALA A 651 -19.52 2.54 82.51
N THR A 652 -20.60 1.82 82.87
CA THR A 652 -21.18 0.75 82.01
C THR A 652 -22.06 1.30 80.92
N ARG A 653 -22.61 2.55 81.10
CA ARG A 653 -23.38 3.23 80.07
C ARG A 653 -22.53 3.90 78.99
N SER A 654 -21.28 4.21 79.28
CA SER A 654 -20.34 4.82 78.35
C SER A 654 -19.77 3.78 77.37
N ILE A 655 -19.66 2.46 77.77
CA ILE A 655 -19.12 1.42 76.90
C ILE A 655 -20.16 0.91 75.87
N LEU A 656 -21.43 0.93 76.24
CA LEU A 656 -22.51 0.51 75.32
C LEU A 656 -22.83 1.60 74.25
N THR A 657 -22.60 2.87 74.56
CA THR A 657 -22.86 3.99 73.59
C THR A 657 -21.70 4.10 72.59
N GLY A 658 -20.46 3.77 72.99
CA GLY A 658 -19.28 3.81 72.10
C GLY A 658 -19.21 2.69 71.04
N VAL A 659 -19.89 1.56 71.31
CA VAL A 659 -19.89 0.41 70.34
C VAL A 659 -20.98 0.59 69.26
N VAL A 660 -22.05 1.31 69.56
CA VAL A 660 -23.12 1.57 68.57
C VAL A 660 -22.80 2.73 67.63
N GLU A 661 -22.00 3.75 68.07
CA GLU A 661 -21.58 4.85 67.20
C GLU A 661 -20.40 4.47 66.25
N GLY A 662 -19.62 3.44 66.56
CA GLY A 662 -18.54 2.96 65.72
C GLY A 662 -18.96 2.14 64.50
N ILE A 663 -20.20 1.58 64.49
CA ILE A 663 -20.68 0.71 63.40
C ILE A 663 -21.54 1.44 62.36
N PHE A 664 -22.06 2.64 62.70
CA PHE A 664 -22.97 3.43 61.83
C PHE A 664 -22.56 4.89 61.62
N GLY A 665 -21.28 5.19 61.74
CA GLY A 665 -20.74 6.55 61.53
C GLY A 665 -20.54 6.88 60.07
N THR A 666 -21.52 7.50 59.54
CA THR A 666 -21.72 8.24 58.30
C THR A 666 -20.49 8.91 57.67
N ARG A 667 -20.34 8.61 56.40
CA ARG A 667 -19.71 9.46 55.39
C ARG A 667 -20.24 10.88 55.41
N ARG A 668 -19.42 11.89 55.68
CA ARG A 668 -19.57 13.22 55.07
C ARG A 668 -18.30 14.06 55.07
N ARG A 669 -17.87 14.35 53.83
CA ARG A 669 -17.17 15.55 53.30
C ARG A 669 -15.78 15.95 53.85
N ARG A 670 -14.77 15.86 53.03
CA ARG A 670 -14.37 16.93 52.08
C ARG A 670 -13.53 16.34 50.96
#